data_ee6cfd21a76a77487c7f942aecb20d84
#
_entry.id   ee6cfd21a76a77487c7f942aecb20d84
#
_cell.length_a   1.000
_cell.length_b   1.000
_cell.length_c   1.000
_cell.angle_alpha   90.00
_cell.angle_beta   90.00
_cell.angle_gamma   90.00
#
_symmetry.space_group_name_H-M   'P 1'
#
loop_
_entity.id
_entity.type
_entity.pdbx_description
1 polymer ?
#
loop_
_entity_poly.entity_id
_entity_poly.type
_entity_poly.pdbx_seq_one_letter_code
_entity_poly.pdbx_strand_id
1 'polypeptide(L)'
;MDLANLPGLGPKRLEKLRKSGLNTVADLLYNIPRTYLDQTKVSKIADLHDGERVVVIGIITRAGIVKGRMSRFMAVLTDGTAEISLLFFRGTRFISNRVKPGTRWLVSGVVGSYRGLQLVHPDMQPFDEGEAFNGQILPVYPISEVCREAKMEQRFFRNLYKTIFNFPGLTLPNVCPRELTDYLHFAPVMDNLRALHMPKDFDSIYKAKRELKILELLPFCLRMVKRRENQKIRGHERQIDLGNVMAAKARLPFQLTAGQDAALNTIIDGLNGKKQFHALLQGDVGCGKTVVAMLAIMAVCGAGEQSALMVPTDILARQHFKSLKPFFDAAGIRVHLLVGATPAAEKKVILGELQMGLCNVVIGTHALFSKDVFFAKLGLVIIDEQHRFGVSQREALLAKGDYPDMLVMSATPIPRSLAMTLYGDLKVISIKEKPAGRKPIKTRLVNAAKRESMKQFICKEAAGGNLCYWIASRVNADSSTGSPTGASGASASSATLSSADSATSDGSARSVDDIVNEMRSFIETFGHTDANIAKLKVAGVHGQMDDTQRDEIIKQFAAGEIQILVATTVIEVGVNVPAANLMVIDQPDRFGLAQLHQLRGRVGRGNQEAWCFLMIPEGDAAETSMERLSQFAATEDGFEIAELDLKTRGAGNLEGNEQSGAWVFRWFDWIHDQELISQTLERAEHILKDGSAFNETAKEKIQAWYNEKPSANEDGVH
;
A
#
# COMPACT_ATOMS: atom_id res chain seq x y z
N MET A 1 -10.95 -7.68 33.68
CA MET A 1 -10.73 -8.86 34.52
C MET A 1 -9.32 -9.37 34.34
N ASP A 2 -8.55 -9.58 35.42
CA ASP A 2 -7.18 -10.10 35.34
C ASP A 2 -7.20 -11.62 35.06
N LEU A 3 -6.25 -12.07 34.21
CA LEU A 3 -6.05 -13.50 33.92
C LEU A 3 -5.76 -14.35 35.15
N ALA A 4 -5.18 -13.75 36.21
CA ALA A 4 -4.89 -14.44 37.48
C ALA A 4 -6.13 -15.01 38.17
N ASN A 5 -7.31 -14.48 37.86
CA ASN A 5 -8.58 -14.90 38.45
C ASN A 5 -9.23 -16.09 37.69
N LEU A 6 -8.64 -16.56 36.60
CA LEU A 6 -9.17 -17.68 35.83
C LEU A 6 -8.72 -19.01 36.43
N PRO A 7 -9.65 -19.94 36.71
CA PRO A 7 -9.30 -21.26 37.20
C PRO A 7 -8.47 -22.03 36.14
N GLY A 8 -7.43 -22.73 36.60
CA GLY A 8 -6.53 -23.53 35.74
C GLY A 8 -5.32 -22.79 35.19
N LEU A 9 -5.16 -21.48 35.45
CA LEU A 9 -3.96 -20.70 35.11
C LEU A 9 -3.04 -20.59 36.35
N GLY A 10 -2.05 -21.47 36.44
CA GLY A 10 -0.98 -21.33 37.43
C GLY A 10 0.03 -20.23 37.05
N PRO A 11 0.87 -19.75 38.03
CA PRO A 11 1.78 -18.62 37.83
C PRO A 11 2.70 -18.75 36.62
N LYS A 12 3.24 -19.93 36.35
CA LYS A 12 4.12 -20.21 35.21
C LYS A 12 3.41 -20.05 33.85
N ARG A 13 2.15 -20.51 33.75
CA ARG A 13 1.37 -20.35 32.50
C ARG A 13 0.94 -18.92 32.30
N LEU A 14 0.58 -18.22 33.35
CA LEU A 14 0.22 -16.80 33.33
C LEU A 14 1.39 -15.95 32.83
N GLU A 15 2.61 -16.18 33.31
CA GLU A 15 3.81 -15.49 32.84
C GLU A 15 4.05 -15.71 31.34
N LYS A 16 3.88 -16.94 30.85
CA LYS A 16 4.08 -17.28 29.45
C LYS A 16 2.99 -16.69 28.55
N LEU A 17 1.73 -16.61 28.98
CA LEU A 17 0.67 -15.90 28.27
C LEU A 17 0.97 -14.41 28.15
N ARG A 18 1.43 -13.78 29.24
CA ARG A 18 1.83 -12.37 29.24
C ARG A 18 3.02 -12.10 28.29
N LYS A 19 4.03 -12.98 28.30
CA LYS A 19 5.15 -12.91 27.33
C LYS A 19 4.71 -13.10 25.87
N SER A 20 3.53 -13.67 25.64
CA SER A 20 2.92 -13.83 24.32
C SER A 20 1.94 -12.71 23.96
N GLY A 21 1.94 -11.59 24.71
CA GLY A 21 1.05 -10.45 24.47
C GLY A 21 -0.39 -10.64 24.98
N LEU A 22 -0.71 -11.74 25.64
CA LEU A 22 -2.05 -12.04 26.17
C LEU A 22 -2.08 -11.63 27.65
N ASN A 23 -2.40 -10.36 27.93
CA ASN A 23 -2.31 -9.76 29.26
C ASN A 23 -3.63 -9.76 30.01
N THR A 24 -4.76 -9.75 29.30
CA THR A 24 -6.11 -9.64 29.86
C THR A 24 -7.03 -10.73 29.32
N VAL A 25 -8.18 -10.93 29.98
CA VAL A 25 -9.24 -11.83 29.47
C VAL A 25 -9.78 -11.32 28.13
N ALA A 26 -9.81 -10.01 27.92
CA ALA A 26 -10.19 -9.42 26.63
C ALA A 26 -9.22 -9.84 25.52
N ASP A 27 -7.90 -9.81 25.77
CA ASP A 27 -6.90 -10.24 24.78
C ASP A 27 -7.07 -11.71 24.41
N LEU A 28 -7.38 -12.56 25.37
CA LEU A 28 -7.72 -13.96 25.09
C LEU A 28 -8.99 -14.08 24.24
N LEU A 29 -10.08 -13.42 24.61
CA LEU A 29 -11.34 -13.51 23.85
C LEU A 29 -11.20 -12.96 22.43
N TYR A 30 -10.35 -11.96 22.24
CA TYR A 30 -10.06 -11.39 20.94
C TYR A 30 -8.99 -12.16 20.14
N ASN A 31 -8.30 -13.13 20.75
CA ASN A 31 -7.41 -14.06 20.05
C ASN A 31 -8.23 -15.15 19.34
N ILE A 32 -8.89 -14.78 18.23
CA ILE A 32 -9.80 -15.67 17.50
C ILE A 32 -9.06 -16.83 16.81
N PRO A 33 -9.75 -17.97 16.58
CA PRO A 33 -9.16 -19.09 15.86
C PRO A 33 -8.71 -18.71 14.43
N ARG A 34 -7.52 -19.19 14.06
CA ARG A 34 -6.97 -19.01 12.72
C ARG A 34 -7.76 -19.83 11.68
N THR A 35 -8.13 -21.05 12.03
CA THR A 35 -8.88 -21.99 11.18
C THR A 35 -9.73 -22.91 12.04
N TYR A 36 -10.55 -23.71 11.42
CA TYR A 36 -11.44 -24.67 12.08
C TYR A 36 -11.28 -26.05 11.46
N LEU A 37 -11.32 -27.06 12.30
CA LEU A 37 -11.29 -28.47 11.91
C LEU A 37 -12.71 -29.02 11.97
N ASP A 38 -13.20 -29.44 10.83
CA ASP A 38 -14.50 -30.12 10.74
C ASP A 38 -14.32 -31.60 11.06
N GLN A 39 -14.69 -31.99 12.27
CA GLN A 39 -14.74 -33.38 12.66
C GLN A 39 -16.11 -34.05 12.39
N THR A 40 -17.07 -33.32 11.82
CA THR A 40 -18.38 -33.88 11.48
C THR A 40 -18.33 -34.80 10.26
N LYS A 41 -17.29 -34.68 9.43
CA LYS A 41 -17.11 -35.36 8.12
C LYS A 41 -15.76 -36.04 8.01
N VAL A 42 -15.29 -36.76 9.05
CA VAL A 42 -14.07 -37.56 8.92
C VAL A 42 -14.39 -38.82 8.12
N SER A 43 -13.70 -38.96 6.99
CA SER A 43 -13.81 -40.12 6.11
C SER A 43 -12.82 -41.21 6.54
N LYS A 44 -13.19 -42.48 6.34
CA LYS A 44 -12.25 -43.59 6.46
C LYS A 44 -11.38 -43.66 5.20
N ILE A 45 -10.10 -43.98 5.36
CA ILE A 45 -9.15 -44.03 4.24
C ILE A 45 -9.59 -45.06 3.21
N ALA A 46 -10.21 -46.17 3.63
CA ALA A 46 -10.72 -47.19 2.75
C ALA A 46 -11.85 -46.72 1.79
N ASP A 47 -12.59 -45.67 2.18
CA ASP A 47 -13.77 -45.20 1.45
C ASP A 47 -13.46 -43.98 0.56
N LEU A 48 -12.17 -43.59 0.41
CA LEU A 48 -11.77 -42.39 -0.31
C LEU A 48 -11.77 -42.60 -1.82
N HIS A 49 -12.23 -41.59 -2.57
CA HIS A 49 -12.23 -41.58 -4.01
C HIS A 49 -11.36 -40.42 -4.58
N ASP A 50 -10.84 -40.64 -5.80
CA ASP A 50 -10.02 -39.63 -6.49
C ASP A 50 -10.83 -38.33 -6.75
N GLY A 51 -10.20 -37.19 -6.52
CA GLY A 51 -10.80 -35.85 -6.69
C GLY A 51 -11.65 -35.37 -5.51
N GLU A 52 -11.90 -36.21 -4.49
CA GLU A 52 -12.70 -35.84 -3.33
C GLU A 52 -11.88 -35.02 -2.32
N ARG A 53 -12.49 -33.97 -1.75
CA ARG A 53 -11.90 -33.23 -0.63
C ARG A 53 -12.29 -33.88 0.69
N VAL A 54 -11.29 -34.37 1.42
CA VAL A 54 -11.49 -35.22 2.59
C VAL A 54 -10.78 -34.72 3.84
N VAL A 55 -11.30 -35.16 4.99
CA VAL A 55 -10.64 -35.05 6.29
C VAL A 55 -10.46 -36.45 6.84
N VAL A 56 -9.22 -36.83 7.14
CA VAL A 56 -8.88 -38.15 7.71
C VAL A 56 -8.06 -38.00 8.98
N ILE A 57 -8.26 -38.91 9.94
CA ILE A 57 -7.45 -39.00 11.15
C ILE A 57 -6.69 -40.31 11.09
N GLY A 58 -5.38 -40.26 11.28
CA GLY A 58 -4.58 -41.48 11.28
C GLY A 58 -3.24 -41.33 11.98
N ILE A 59 -2.51 -42.41 12.00
CA ILE A 59 -1.17 -42.49 12.58
C ILE A 59 -0.16 -42.58 11.41
N ILE A 60 0.92 -41.84 11.52
CA ILE A 60 2.02 -41.91 10.56
C ILE A 60 2.76 -43.23 10.78
N THR A 61 2.77 -44.08 9.79
CA THR A 61 3.50 -45.38 9.83
C THR A 61 4.92 -45.23 9.31
N ARG A 62 5.11 -44.44 8.26
CA ARG A 62 6.41 -44.16 7.63
C ARG A 62 6.53 -42.70 7.26
N ALA A 63 7.73 -42.12 7.42
CA ALA A 63 8.00 -40.75 7.03
C ALA A 63 9.47 -40.60 6.62
N GLY A 64 9.76 -39.88 5.53
CA GLY A 64 11.12 -39.65 5.10
C GLY A 64 11.24 -38.77 3.86
N ILE A 65 12.48 -38.26 3.63
CA ILE A 65 12.80 -37.50 2.44
C ILE A 65 13.23 -38.46 1.34
N VAL A 66 12.49 -38.44 0.23
CA VAL A 66 12.81 -39.23 -0.96
C VAL A 66 13.62 -38.33 -1.90
N LYS A 67 14.87 -38.70 -2.13
CA LYS A 67 15.78 -38.04 -3.09
C LYS A 67 15.44 -38.55 -4.52
N GLY A 68 15.25 -37.62 -5.46
CA GLY A 68 14.99 -37.87 -6.87
C GLY A 68 15.28 -36.60 -7.67
N ARG A 69 14.77 -36.52 -8.90
CA ARG A 69 14.92 -35.30 -9.75
C ARG A 69 14.40 -34.04 -9.08
N MET A 70 13.41 -34.18 -8.20
CA MET A 70 13.00 -33.16 -7.17
C MET A 70 12.94 -33.87 -5.82
N SER A 71 13.60 -33.31 -4.81
CA SER A 71 13.52 -33.79 -3.42
C SER A 71 12.12 -33.57 -2.88
N ARG A 72 11.50 -34.62 -2.31
CA ARG A 72 10.16 -34.56 -1.74
C ARG A 72 10.13 -35.24 -0.39
N PHE A 73 9.33 -34.72 0.54
CA PHE A 73 9.01 -35.43 1.77
C PHE A 73 7.76 -36.28 1.53
N MET A 74 7.81 -37.54 1.94
CA MET A 74 6.70 -38.48 1.85
C MET A 74 6.44 -39.08 3.24
N ALA A 75 5.18 -39.11 3.63
CA ALA A 75 4.72 -39.83 4.81
C ALA A 75 3.54 -40.72 4.44
N VAL A 76 3.34 -41.79 5.18
CA VAL A 76 2.21 -42.70 5.02
C VAL A 76 1.36 -42.65 6.27
N LEU A 77 0.08 -42.35 6.09
CA LEU A 77 -0.93 -42.23 7.14
C LEU A 77 -1.85 -43.44 7.07
N THR A 78 -2.16 -44.04 8.22
CA THR A 78 -3.17 -45.11 8.33
C THR A 78 -4.17 -44.78 9.46
N ASP A 79 -5.43 -45.08 9.20
CA ASP A 79 -6.52 -45.05 10.18
C ASP A 79 -6.89 -46.44 10.69
N GLY A 80 -6.14 -47.49 10.29
CA GLY A 80 -6.41 -48.90 10.55
C GLY A 80 -7.31 -49.56 9.50
N THR A 81 -7.95 -48.80 8.59
CA THR A 81 -8.77 -49.35 7.49
C THR A 81 -7.97 -49.49 6.18
N ALA A 82 -7.13 -48.46 5.89
CA ALA A 82 -6.25 -48.45 4.72
C ALA A 82 -5.05 -47.51 4.98
N GLU A 83 -4.20 -47.33 3.96
CA GLU A 83 -3.06 -46.40 3.95
C GLU A 83 -3.22 -45.34 2.85
N ILE A 84 -2.83 -44.08 3.14
CA ILE A 84 -2.77 -42.99 2.17
C ILE A 84 -1.40 -42.31 2.22
N SER A 85 -0.85 -41.94 1.07
CA SER A 85 0.44 -41.24 0.96
C SER A 85 0.27 -39.72 1.05
N LEU A 86 1.08 -39.08 1.87
CA LEU A 86 1.14 -37.63 2.03
C LEU A 86 2.42 -37.10 1.36
N LEU A 87 2.30 -36.22 0.36
CA LEU A 87 3.41 -35.74 -0.44
C LEU A 87 3.61 -34.23 -0.27
N PHE A 88 4.88 -33.83 -0.04
CA PHE A 88 5.28 -32.42 0.06
C PHE A 88 6.50 -32.16 -0.82
N PHE A 89 6.37 -31.24 -1.76
CA PHE A 89 7.44 -30.81 -2.66
C PHE A 89 8.16 -29.55 -2.17
N ARG A 90 7.52 -28.77 -1.26
CA ARG A 90 8.06 -27.55 -0.65
C ARG A 90 8.13 -27.70 0.87
N GLY A 91 9.07 -27.01 1.52
CA GLY A 91 9.21 -27.03 2.99
C GLY A 91 9.62 -28.38 3.58
N THR A 92 10.27 -29.26 2.80
CA THR A 92 10.56 -30.64 3.16
C THR A 92 11.34 -30.80 4.46
N ARG A 93 12.30 -29.91 4.78
CA ARG A 93 13.07 -29.91 6.03
C ARG A 93 12.19 -29.56 7.24
N PHE A 94 11.34 -28.56 7.09
CA PHE A 94 10.42 -28.13 8.17
C PHE A 94 9.42 -29.22 8.52
N ILE A 95 8.82 -29.87 7.50
CA ILE A 95 7.83 -30.93 7.67
C ILE A 95 8.47 -32.20 8.23
N SER A 96 9.68 -32.58 7.78
CA SER A 96 10.39 -33.77 8.27
C SER A 96 10.73 -33.71 9.77
N ASN A 97 10.91 -32.51 10.31
CA ASN A 97 11.15 -32.32 11.74
C ASN A 97 9.88 -32.48 12.60
N ARG A 98 8.72 -32.24 12.01
CA ARG A 98 7.41 -32.29 12.71
C ARG A 98 6.69 -33.61 12.57
N VAL A 99 6.70 -34.22 11.38
CA VAL A 99 5.96 -35.45 11.04
C VAL A 99 6.86 -36.65 11.23
N LYS A 100 6.62 -37.40 12.31
CA LYS A 100 7.43 -38.59 12.68
C LYS A 100 6.56 -39.84 12.73
N PRO A 101 7.11 -41.01 12.43
CA PRO A 101 6.39 -42.28 12.64
C PRO A 101 5.88 -42.40 14.09
N GLY A 102 4.69 -43.00 14.24
CA GLY A 102 4.00 -43.13 15.52
C GLY A 102 3.20 -41.90 15.96
N THR A 103 3.31 -40.76 15.31
CA THR A 103 2.52 -39.56 15.66
C THR A 103 1.15 -39.61 14.98
N ARG A 104 0.11 -39.14 15.69
CA ARG A 104 -1.26 -39.09 15.19
C ARG A 104 -1.59 -37.72 14.64
N TRP A 105 -2.20 -37.68 13.47
CA TRP A 105 -2.48 -36.47 12.72
C TRP A 105 -3.91 -36.46 12.19
N LEU A 106 -4.51 -35.29 12.18
CA LEU A 106 -5.67 -34.96 11.37
C LEU A 106 -5.14 -34.31 10.10
N VAL A 107 -5.57 -34.84 8.96
CA VAL A 107 -5.07 -34.46 7.64
C VAL A 107 -6.25 -34.12 6.75
N SER A 108 -6.22 -32.97 6.07
CA SER A 108 -7.23 -32.56 5.11
C SER A 108 -6.60 -32.17 3.76
N GLY A 109 -7.28 -32.55 2.69
CA GLY A 109 -6.79 -32.26 1.33
C GLY A 109 -7.68 -32.87 0.25
N VAL A 110 -7.28 -32.69 -0.99
CA VAL A 110 -7.91 -33.34 -2.15
C VAL A 110 -7.17 -34.63 -2.44
N VAL A 111 -7.92 -35.73 -2.53
CA VAL A 111 -7.38 -37.04 -2.88
C VAL A 111 -6.96 -37.05 -4.34
N GLY A 112 -5.73 -37.48 -4.61
CA GLY A 112 -5.24 -37.73 -5.95
C GLY A 112 -4.88 -39.18 -6.12
N SER A 113 -4.92 -39.68 -7.34
CA SER A 113 -4.63 -41.09 -7.70
C SER A 113 -3.41 -41.18 -8.62
N TYR A 114 -2.21 -41.25 -8.01
CA TYR A 114 -0.98 -41.58 -8.76
C TYR A 114 -0.16 -42.64 -8.04
N ARG A 115 -0.16 -43.88 -8.55
CA ARG A 115 0.44 -45.07 -7.90
C ARG A 115 -0.15 -45.34 -6.49
N GLY A 116 -1.46 -45.14 -6.34
CA GLY A 116 -2.22 -45.26 -5.10
C GLY A 116 -2.80 -43.94 -4.66
N LEU A 117 -3.68 -43.97 -3.63
CA LEU A 117 -4.28 -42.76 -3.09
C LEU A 117 -3.23 -41.92 -2.40
N GLN A 118 -3.25 -40.62 -2.69
CA GLN A 118 -2.30 -39.65 -2.13
C GLN A 118 -2.95 -38.29 -1.89
N LEU A 119 -2.42 -37.55 -0.92
CA LEU A 119 -2.72 -36.14 -0.67
C LEU A 119 -1.46 -35.32 -0.95
N VAL A 120 -1.56 -34.35 -1.85
CA VAL A 120 -0.45 -33.47 -2.21
C VAL A 120 -0.59 -32.15 -1.44
N HIS A 121 0.46 -31.80 -0.70
CA HIS A 121 0.46 -30.64 0.20
C HIS A 121 -0.79 -30.54 1.10
N PRO A 122 -1.19 -31.62 1.81
CA PRO A 122 -2.36 -31.55 2.68
C PRO A 122 -2.11 -30.62 3.86
N ASP A 123 -3.20 -30.06 4.36
CA ASP A 123 -3.18 -29.41 5.67
C ASP A 123 -3.08 -30.49 6.75
N MET A 124 -2.09 -30.32 7.66
CA MET A 124 -1.83 -31.30 8.70
C MET A 124 -1.81 -30.67 10.08
N GLN A 125 -2.49 -31.27 11.05
CA GLN A 125 -2.48 -30.85 12.44
C GLN A 125 -2.25 -32.03 13.36
N PRO A 126 -1.39 -31.90 14.41
CA PRO A 126 -1.24 -32.93 15.41
C PRO A 126 -2.59 -33.21 16.09
N PHE A 127 -2.92 -34.46 16.28
CA PHE A 127 -4.14 -34.89 16.95
C PHE A 127 -3.74 -35.64 18.22
N ASP A 128 -4.03 -35.04 19.38
CA ASP A 128 -3.57 -35.55 20.67
C ASP A 128 -4.31 -36.84 21.09
N GLU A 129 -3.57 -37.78 21.72
CA GLU A 129 -4.16 -38.96 22.37
C GLU A 129 -5.09 -38.50 23.50
N GLY A 130 -6.40 -38.80 23.34
CA GLY A 130 -7.46 -38.43 24.29
C GLY A 130 -8.37 -37.28 23.86
N GLU A 131 -8.20 -36.70 22.66
CA GLU A 131 -9.27 -35.95 21.99
C GLU A 131 -10.28 -36.98 21.44
N ALA A 132 -11.43 -37.08 22.13
CA ALA A 132 -12.51 -37.91 21.61
C ALA A 132 -13.03 -37.29 20.30
N PHE A 133 -13.21 -38.14 19.29
CA PHE A 133 -13.94 -37.79 18.08
C PHE A 133 -15.42 -37.56 18.44
N ASN A 134 -15.83 -36.29 18.53
CA ASN A 134 -17.19 -35.92 18.99
C ASN A 134 -18.06 -35.36 17.87
N GLY A 135 -17.62 -35.43 16.61
CA GLY A 135 -18.36 -34.87 15.46
C GLY A 135 -18.55 -33.36 15.58
N GLN A 136 -17.59 -32.64 16.14
CA GLN A 136 -17.65 -31.18 16.38
C GLN A 136 -16.70 -30.42 15.49
N ILE A 137 -17.00 -29.13 15.28
CA ILE A 137 -16.07 -28.21 14.65
C ILE A 137 -15.11 -27.70 15.74
N LEU A 138 -13.82 -27.99 15.58
CA LEU A 138 -12.80 -27.60 16.56
C LEU A 138 -12.05 -26.35 16.11
N PRO A 139 -12.00 -25.30 16.94
CA PRO A 139 -11.20 -24.12 16.69
C PRO A 139 -9.69 -24.41 16.82
N VAL A 140 -8.89 -23.82 15.93
CA VAL A 140 -7.43 -23.90 15.91
C VAL A 140 -6.85 -22.52 16.14
N TYR A 141 -6.14 -22.38 17.26
CA TYR A 141 -5.60 -21.09 17.71
C TYR A 141 -4.18 -20.85 17.19
N PRO A 142 -3.79 -19.59 16.94
CA PRO A 142 -2.40 -19.21 16.79
C PRO A 142 -1.70 -19.40 18.16
N ILE A 143 -0.69 -20.26 18.20
CA ILE A 143 0.06 -20.56 19.43
C ILE A 143 1.51 -20.12 19.24
N SER A 144 1.98 -19.20 20.08
CA SER A 144 3.36 -18.75 20.09
C SER A 144 4.33 -19.86 20.53
N GLU A 145 5.60 -19.75 20.19
CA GLU A 145 6.62 -20.69 20.58
C GLU A 145 6.78 -20.76 22.10
N VAL A 146 6.67 -19.62 22.78
CA VAL A 146 6.68 -19.48 24.24
C VAL A 146 5.57 -20.28 24.91
N CYS A 147 4.37 -20.32 24.32
CA CYS A 147 3.25 -21.12 24.83
C CYS A 147 3.47 -22.61 24.58
N ARG A 148 4.06 -23.02 23.44
CA ARG A 148 4.39 -24.44 23.16
C ARG A 148 5.41 -25.00 24.12
N GLU A 149 6.47 -24.25 24.47
CA GLU A 149 7.44 -24.62 25.49
C GLU A 149 6.79 -24.93 26.86
N ALA A 150 5.72 -24.21 27.19
CA ALA A 150 4.96 -24.40 28.40
C ALA A 150 3.88 -25.49 28.29
N LYS A 151 3.91 -26.30 27.22
CA LYS A 151 2.92 -27.34 26.90
C LYS A 151 1.47 -26.81 26.87
N MET A 152 1.32 -25.54 26.45
CA MET A 152 0.02 -24.94 26.19
C MET A 152 -0.33 -25.13 24.71
N GLU A 153 -0.94 -26.28 24.40
CA GLU A 153 -1.31 -26.71 23.07
C GLU A 153 -2.80 -26.42 22.77
N GLN A 154 -3.31 -26.81 21.61
CA GLN A 154 -4.68 -26.53 21.15
C GLN A 154 -5.74 -26.94 22.17
N ARG A 155 -5.58 -28.12 22.79
CA ARG A 155 -6.51 -28.63 23.82
C ARG A 155 -6.57 -27.73 25.05
N PHE A 156 -5.42 -27.19 25.48
CA PHE A 156 -5.36 -26.25 26.59
C PHE A 156 -6.17 -24.98 26.27
N PHE A 157 -5.98 -24.37 25.11
CA PHE A 157 -6.73 -23.17 24.73
C PHE A 157 -8.23 -23.44 24.59
N ARG A 158 -8.65 -24.54 23.96
CA ARG A 158 -10.06 -24.92 23.87
C ARG A 158 -10.71 -25.07 25.27
N ASN A 159 -10.02 -25.69 26.20
CA ASN A 159 -10.53 -25.82 27.59
C ASN A 159 -10.54 -24.48 28.32
N LEU A 160 -9.53 -23.65 28.12
CA LEU A 160 -9.45 -22.30 28.68
C LEU A 160 -10.64 -21.45 28.23
N TYR A 161 -10.96 -21.43 26.94
CA TYR A 161 -12.12 -20.69 26.43
C TYR A 161 -13.45 -21.22 26.96
N LYS A 162 -13.61 -22.54 27.08
CA LYS A 162 -14.80 -23.11 27.75
C LYS A 162 -14.93 -22.59 29.18
N THR A 163 -13.83 -22.52 29.91
CA THR A 163 -13.81 -22.01 31.29
C THR A 163 -14.15 -20.51 31.32
N ILE A 164 -13.59 -19.71 30.40
CA ILE A 164 -13.84 -18.26 30.31
C ILE A 164 -15.32 -17.99 30.04
N PHE A 165 -15.94 -18.64 29.06
CA PHE A 165 -17.35 -18.42 28.71
C PHE A 165 -18.35 -18.94 29.74
N ASN A 166 -17.92 -19.81 30.62
CA ASN A 166 -18.74 -20.30 31.78
C ASN A 166 -18.47 -19.50 33.06
N PHE A 167 -17.57 -18.51 33.04
CA PHE A 167 -17.24 -17.69 34.20
C PHE A 167 -18.35 -16.67 34.47
N PRO A 168 -18.93 -16.64 35.70
CA PRO A 168 -19.99 -15.70 36.01
C PRO A 168 -19.51 -14.25 36.01
N GLY A 169 -20.32 -13.35 35.44
CA GLY A 169 -20.02 -11.92 35.40
C GLY A 169 -18.93 -11.51 34.39
N LEU A 170 -18.67 -12.34 33.38
CA LEU A 170 -17.75 -11.98 32.29
C LEU A 170 -18.26 -10.77 31.53
N THR A 171 -17.49 -9.68 31.57
CA THR A 171 -17.75 -8.44 30.84
C THR A 171 -16.52 -8.02 30.04
N LEU A 172 -16.73 -7.45 28.87
CA LEU A 172 -15.68 -6.85 28.05
C LEU A 172 -15.74 -5.33 28.19
N PRO A 173 -14.59 -4.64 28.30
CA PRO A 173 -14.54 -3.19 28.22
C PRO A 173 -14.79 -2.72 26.77
N ASN A 174 -15.32 -1.51 26.62
CA ASN A 174 -15.46 -0.80 25.33
C ASN A 174 -16.15 -1.60 24.21
N VAL A 175 -17.20 -2.32 24.55
CA VAL A 175 -18.00 -3.11 23.62
C VAL A 175 -19.00 -2.19 22.93
N CYS A 176 -19.31 -2.49 21.67
CA CYS A 176 -20.38 -1.82 20.93
C CYS A 176 -21.67 -1.80 21.76
N PRO A 177 -22.32 -0.63 21.95
CA PRO A 177 -23.57 -0.51 22.69
C PRO A 177 -24.64 -1.46 22.15
N ARG A 178 -25.42 -2.05 23.05
CA ARG A 178 -26.46 -3.02 22.70
C ARG A 178 -27.52 -2.38 21.79
N GLU A 179 -27.86 -1.15 22.06
CA GLU A 179 -28.80 -0.36 21.25
C GLU A 179 -28.37 -0.30 19.78
N LEU A 180 -27.06 -0.26 19.53
CA LEU A 180 -26.52 -0.22 18.15
C LEU A 180 -26.47 -1.61 17.52
N THR A 181 -26.13 -2.66 18.28
CA THR A 181 -26.17 -4.04 17.76
C THR A 181 -27.59 -4.47 17.46
N ASP A 182 -28.57 -4.08 18.26
CA ASP A 182 -29.97 -4.37 18.04
C ASP A 182 -30.50 -3.64 16.78
N TYR A 183 -30.13 -2.35 16.59
CA TYR A 183 -30.47 -1.58 15.37
C TYR A 183 -29.89 -2.22 14.09
N LEU A 184 -28.65 -2.73 14.17
CA LEU A 184 -28.00 -3.40 13.06
C LEU A 184 -28.47 -4.84 12.82
N HIS A 185 -29.32 -5.38 13.68
CA HIS A 185 -29.72 -6.79 13.70
C HIS A 185 -28.52 -7.75 13.83
N PHE A 186 -27.52 -7.36 14.61
CA PHE A 186 -26.33 -8.14 14.91
C PHE A 186 -26.45 -8.82 16.28
N ALA A 187 -25.80 -9.96 16.40
CA ALA A 187 -25.67 -10.61 17.69
C ALA A 187 -24.78 -9.75 18.65
N PRO A 188 -25.03 -9.79 19.96
CA PRO A 188 -24.12 -9.18 20.93
C PRO A 188 -22.68 -9.66 20.73
N VAL A 189 -21.70 -8.78 20.96
CA VAL A 189 -20.27 -9.10 20.71
C VAL A 189 -19.83 -10.39 21.44
N MET A 190 -20.31 -10.59 22.68
CA MET A 190 -20.02 -11.81 23.45
C MET A 190 -20.55 -13.08 22.80
N ASP A 191 -21.72 -13.01 22.16
CA ASP A 191 -22.32 -14.17 21.48
C ASP A 191 -21.57 -14.46 20.17
N ASN A 192 -21.14 -13.44 19.45
CA ASN A 192 -20.26 -13.58 18.29
C ASN A 192 -18.92 -14.22 18.68
N LEU A 193 -18.28 -13.76 19.76
CA LEU A 193 -17.04 -14.35 20.26
C LEU A 193 -17.26 -15.80 20.70
N ARG A 194 -18.37 -16.08 21.37
CA ARG A 194 -18.74 -17.46 21.74
C ARG A 194 -18.91 -18.34 20.51
N ALA A 195 -19.55 -17.86 19.46
CA ALA A 195 -19.72 -18.60 18.21
C ALA A 195 -18.37 -18.91 17.53
N LEU A 196 -17.37 -18.04 17.66
CA LEU A 196 -16.04 -18.30 17.13
C LEU A 196 -15.24 -19.31 17.94
N HIS A 197 -15.31 -19.24 19.28
CA HIS A 197 -14.53 -20.11 20.17
C HIS A 197 -15.21 -21.46 20.43
N MET A 198 -16.53 -21.51 20.32
CA MET A 198 -17.38 -22.71 20.57
C MET A 198 -18.40 -22.86 19.43
N PRO A 199 -17.95 -23.07 18.19
CA PRO A 199 -18.83 -23.07 17.03
C PRO A 199 -19.78 -24.28 17.03
N LYS A 200 -21.01 -24.03 16.58
CA LYS A 200 -22.00 -25.07 16.33
C LYS A 200 -21.96 -25.55 14.88
N ASP A 201 -21.80 -24.61 13.96
CA ASP A 201 -21.75 -24.80 12.52
C ASP A 201 -20.86 -23.74 11.85
N PHE A 202 -20.56 -23.91 10.57
CA PHE A 202 -19.76 -22.97 9.81
C PHE A 202 -20.47 -21.65 9.52
N ASP A 203 -21.78 -21.67 9.36
CA ASP A 203 -22.57 -20.46 9.09
C ASP A 203 -22.51 -19.49 10.26
N SER A 204 -22.59 -19.99 11.49
CA SER A 204 -22.41 -19.17 12.70
C SER A 204 -21.00 -18.56 12.78
N ILE A 205 -19.97 -19.30 12.35
CA ILE A 205 -18.58 -18.78 12.28
C ILE A 205 -18.48 -17.64 11.27
N TYR A 206 -18.99 -17.83 10.05
CA TYR A 206 -18.92 -16.82 8.99
C TYR A 206 -19.70 -15.55 9.37
N LYS A 207 -20.91 -15.73 9.93
CA LYS A 207 -21.73 -14.63 10.42
C LYS A 207 -21.01 -13.86 11.53
N ALA A 208 -20.51 -14.53 12.54
CA ALA A 208 -19.82 -13.92 13.66
C ALA A 208 -18.55 -13.16 13.22
N LYS A 209 -17.73 -13.75 12.34
CA LYS A 209 -16.56 -13.07 11.77
C LYS A 209 -16.94 -11.80 11.03
N ARG A 210 -17.96 -11.85 10.18
CA ARG A 210 -18.42 -10.71 9.41
C ARG A 210 -18.95 -9.59 10.31
N GLU A 211 -19.78 -9.91 11.28
CA GLU A 211 -20.33 -8.94 12.23
C GLU A 211 -19.23 -8.27 13.06
N LEU A 212 -18.28 -9.03 13.60
CA LEU A 212 -17.15 -8.48 14.35
C LEU A 212 -16.27 -7.56 13.50
N LYS A 213 -15.98 -7.90 12.24
CA LYS A 213 -15.24 -7.03 11.33
C LYS A 213 -15.98 -5.71 11.05
N ILE A 214 -17.29 -5.77 10.86
CA ILE A 214 -18.12 -4.57 10.67
C ILE A 214 -18.11 -3.72 11.96
N LEU A 215 -18.30 -4.34 13.13
CA LEU A 215 -18.29 -3.62 14.41
C LEU A 215 -16.93 -2.99 14.73
N GLU A 216 -15.84 -3.62 14.31
CA GLU A 216 -14.49 -3.05 14.44
C GLU A 216 -14.27 -1.84 13.51
N LEU A 217 -14.81 -1.89 12.29
CA LEU A 217 -14.68 -0.82 11.30
C LEU A 217 -15.65 0.34 11.54
N LEU A 218 -16.80 0.08 12.15
CA LEU A 218 -17.90 1.03 12.30
C LEU A 218 -17.53 2.33 13.04
N PRO A 219 -16.78 2.32 14.17
CA PRO A 219 -16.35 3.56 14.83
C PRO A 219 -15.53 4.47 13.92
N PHE A 220 -14.66 3.89 13.11
CA PHE A 220 -13.89 4.61 12.11
C PHE A 220 -14.81 5.24 11.05
N CYS A 221 -15.75 4.48 10.49
CA CYS A 221 -16.72 4.98 9.51
C CYS A 221 -17.62 6.09 10.07
N LEU A 222 -18.11 5.95 11.31
CA LEU A 222 -18.93 6.96 11.97
C LEU A 222 -18.18 8.29 12.13
N ARG A 223 -16.89 8.25 12.55
CA ARG A 223 -16.07 9.45 12.64
C ARG A 223 -15.84 10.10 11.27
N MET A 224 -15.62 9.30 10.24
CA MET A 224 -15.46 9.79 8.88
C MET A 224 -16.71 10.50 8.37
N VAL A 225 -17.87 9.87 8.53
CA VAL A 225 -19.16 10.46 8.09
C VAL A 225 -19.44 11.76 8.87
N LYS A 226 -19.24 11.76 10.19
CA LYS A 226 -19.42 12.96 11.03
C LYS A 226 -18.46 14.08 10.62
N ARG A 227 -17.21 13.76 10.29
CA ARG A 227 -16.22 14.73 9.80
C ARG A 227 -16.67 15.35 8.47
N ARG A 228 -17.17 14.53 7.54
CA ARG A 228 -17.75 14.97 6.28
C ARG A 228 -18.97 15.88 6.47
N GLU A 229 -19.82 15.59 7.44
CA GLU A 229 -20.97 16.44 7.75
C GLU A 229 -20.56 17.80 8.30
N ASN A 230 -19.59 17.84 9.20
CA ASN A 230 -19.07 19.08 9.77
C ASN A 230 -18.36 19.97 8.73
N GLN A 231 -17.71 19.37 7.71
CA GLN A 231 -17.06 20.09 6.62
C GLN A 231 -18.03 20.61 5.56
N LYS A 232 -19.23 20.04 5.46
CA LYS A 232 -20.26 20.40 4.46
C LYS A 232 -20.96 21.75 4.71
N ILE A 233 -20.58 22.52 5.73
CA ILE A 233 -21.42 23.62 6.21
C ILE A 233 -21.18 24.93 5.45
N ARG A 234 -20.04 25.13 4.81
CA ARG A 234 -19.75 26.37 4.06
C ARG A 234 -18.99 26.06 2.78
N GLY A 235 -19.45 26.60 1.67
CA GLY A 235 -18.80 26.60 0.37
C GLY A 235 -19.11 27.89 -0.34
N HIS A 236 -18.36 28.14 -1.41
CA HIS A 236 -18.61 29.32 -2.26
C HIS A 236 -19.72 28.99 -3.24
N GLU A 237 -20.81 29.77 -3.30
CA GLU A 237 -21.70 29.78 -4.44
C GLU A 237 -20.97 30.45 -5.62
N ARG A 238 -20.44 29.64 -6.51
CA ARG A 238 -19.83 30.13 -7.76
C ARG A 238 -20.78 29.93 -8.92
N GLN A 239 -20.68 30.84 -9.86
CA GLN A 239 -21.24 30.66 -11.21
C GLN A 239 -20.05 30.49 -12.16
N ILE A 240 -19.65 29.25 -12.40
CA ILE A 240 -18.58 28.95 -13.36
C ILE A 240 -19.13 29.12 -14.76
N ASP A 241 -18.51 30.01 -15.54
CA ASP A 241 -18.78 30.13 -16.97
C ASP A 241 -18.15 28.98 -17.73
N LEU A 242 -18.99 28.04 -18.15
CA LEU A 242 -18.58 26.88 -18.96
C LEU A 242 -18.05 27.28 -20.34
N GLY A 243 -18.40 28.48 -20.86
CA GLY A 243 -17.92 28.98 -22.14
C GLY A 243 -16.41 29.15 -22.15
N ASN A 244 -15.84 29.68 -21.07
CA ASN A 244 -14.39 29.82 -20.91
C ASN A 244 -13.69 28.46 -20.84
N VAL A 245 -14.27 27.48 -20.17
CA VAL A 245 -13.74 26.12 -20.10
C VAL A 245 -13.78 25.44 -21.47
N MET A 246 -14.88 25.58 -22.21
CA MET A 246 -15.02 25.05 -23.56
C MET A 246 -14.02 25.71 -24.54
N ALA A 247 -13.84 27.02 -24.45
CA ALA A 247 -12.87 27.74 -25.27
C ALA A 247 -11.42 27.28 -24.97
N ALA A 248 -11.10 27.07 -23.71
CA ALA A 248 -9.80 26.51 -23.30
C ALA A 248 -9.62 25.08 -23.83
N LYS A 249 -10.64 24.24 -23.70
CA LYS A 249 -10.65 22.86 -24.23
C LYS A 249 -10.42 22.83 -25.75
N ALA A 250 -11.07 23.72 -26.49
CA ALA A 250 -10.92 23.81 -27.95
C ALA A 250 -9.51 24.23 -28.41
N ARG A 251 -8.72 24.90 -27.56
CA ARG A 251 -7.33 25.28 -27.82
C ARG A 251 -6.30 24.20 -27.53
N LEU A 252 -6.72 23.08 -26.91
CA LEU A 252 -5.81 21.96 -26.66
C LEU A 252 -5.37 21.34 -28.00
N PRO A 253 -4.09 20.95 -28.15
CA PRO A 253 -3.58 20.29 -29.35
C PRO A 253 -4.05 18.83 -29.50
N PHE A 254 -4.94 18.37 -28.61
CA PHE A 254 -5.51 17.02 -28.56
C PHE A 254 -6.92 17.06 -27.96
N GLN A 255 -7.69 16.02 -28.20
CA GLN A 255 -8.99 15.84 -27.56
C GLN A 255 -8.84 15.15 -26.19
N LEU A 256 -9.66 15.55 -25.22
CA LEU A 256 -9.75 14.85 -23.94
C LEU A 256 -10.34 13.45 -24.14
N THR A 257 -9.87 12.49 -23.37
CA THR A 257 -10.50 11.16 -23.29
C THR A 257 -11.84 11.26 -22.56
N ALA A 258 -12.72 10.27 -22.74
CA ALA A 258 -14.01 10.22 -22.05
C ALA A 258 -13.84 10.24 -20.52
N GLY A 259 -12.81 9.56 -20.01
CA GLY A 259 -12.48 9.58 -18.57
C GLY A 259 -11.98 10.92 -18.06
N GLN A 260 -11.20 11.67 -18.87
CA GLN A 260 -10.77 13.03 -18.52
C GLN A 260 -11.94 14.01 -18.52
N ASP A 261 -12.85 13.91 -19.50
CA ASP A 261 -14.07 14.74 -19.56
C ASP A 261 -15.01 14.45 -18.38
N ALA A 262 -15.25 13.19 -18.05
CA ALA A 262 -16.06 12.81 -16.91
C ALA A 262 -15.46 13.31 -15.58
N ALA A 263 -14.12 13.23 -15.44
CA ALA A 263 -13.42 13.76 -14.28
C ALA A 263 -13.54 15.28 -14.17
N LEU A 264 -13.36 16.00 -15.29
CA LEU A 264 -13.52 17.46 -15.34
C LEU A 264 -14.96 17.87 -14.96
N ASN A 265 -15.98 17.25 -15.55
CA ASN A 265 -17.37 17.55 -15.24
C ASN A 265 -17.68 17.32 -13.75
N THR A 266 -17.18 16.21 -13.18
CA THR A 266 -17.35 15.90 -11.75
C THR A 266 -16.69 16.97 -10.85
N ILE A 267 -15.54 17.50 -11.28
CA ILE A 267 -14.84 18.57 -10.55
C ILE A 267 -15.63 19.89 -10.67
N ILE A 268 -16.06 20.25 -11.86
CA ILE A 268 -16.84 21.50 -12.10
C ILE A 268 -18.16 21.48 -11.32
N ASP A 269 -18.87 20.36 -11.34
CA ASP A 269 -20.11 20.18 -10.54
C ASP A 269 -19.84 20.34 -9.04
N GLY A 270 -18.70 19.81 -8.57
CA GLY A 270 -18.28 19.96 -7.19
C GLY A 270 -17.94 21.42 -6.82
N LEU A 271 -17.21 22.11 -7.72
CA LEU A 271 -16.83 23.52 -7.56
C LEU A 271 -18.02 24.48 -7.60
N ASN A 272 -19.09 24.15 -8.33
CA ASN A 272 -20.33 24.92 -8.36
C ASN A 272 -21.27 24.62 -7.16
N GLY A 273 -20.89 23.65 -6.32
CA GLY A 273 -21.70 23.26 -5.18
C GLY A 273 -21.71 24.31 -4.05
N LYS A 274 -22.80 24.32 -3.26
CA LYS A 274 -22.90 25.19 -2.04
C LYS A 274 -22.00 24.74 -0.89
N LYS A 275 -21.28 23.65 -1.04
CA LYS A 275 -20.45 23.02 -0.02
C LYS A 275 -19.01 23.00 -0.49
N GLN A 276 -18.09 23.15 0.43
CA GLN A 276 -16.67 23.04 0.15
C GLN A 276 -16.37 21.71 -0.54
N PHE A 277 -15.67 21.74 -1.66
CA PHE A 277 -15.35 20.59 -2.47
C PHE A 277 -13.91 20.13 -2.26
N HIS A 278 -13.74 18.95 -1.70
CA HIS A 278 -12.45 18.30 -1.55
C HIS A 278 -12.44 17.02 -2.38
N ALA A 279 -11.47 16.88 -3.29
CA ALA A 279 -11.37 15.70 -4.14
C ALA A 279 -9.95 15.20 -4.32
N LEU A 280 -9.82 13.89 -4.53
CA LEU A 280 -8.61 13.21 -4.96
C LEU A 280 -8.77 12.82 -6.43
N LEU A 281 -7.98 13.43 -7.31
CA LEU A 281 -7.87 13.06 -8.71
C LEU A 281 -6.71 12.07 -8.86
N GLN A 282 -7.04 10.81 -9.06
CA GLN A 282 -6.06 9.75 -9.23
C GLN A 282 -6.09 9.15 -10.63
N GLY A 283 -4.96 8.62 -11.05
CA GLY A 283 -4.83 7.94 -12.32
C GLY A 283 -3.36 7.65 -12.63
N ASP A 284 -3.14 6.79 -13.59
CA ASP A 284 -1.81 6.35 -13.98
C ASP A 284 -0.89 7.51 -14.41
N VAL A 285 0.43 7.26 -14.42
CA VAL A 285 1.41 8.23 -14.91
C VAL A 285 1.12 8.57 -16.37
N GLY A 286 0.92 9.87 -16.65
CA GLY A 286 0.64 10.36 -18.01
C GLY A 286 -0.81 10.19 -18.48
N CYS A 287 -1.77 9.89 -17.60
CA CYS A 287 -3.21 9.87 -17.95
C CYS A 287 -3.83 11.28 -18.09
N GLY A 288 -3.04 12.37 -17.93
CA GLY A 288 -3.47 13.74 -18.18
C GLY A 288 -4.12 14.47 -17.01
N LYS A 289 -3.85 14.08 -15.76
CA LYS A 289 -4.33 14.77 -14.54
C LYS A 289 -4.06 16.27 -14.55
N THR A 290 -2.87 16.67 -14.97
CA THR A 290 -2.44 18.09 -15.05
C THR A 290 -3.32 18.93 -15.97
N VAL A 291 -3.79 18.37 -17.09
CA VAL A 291 -4.69 19.08 -18.02
C VAL A 291 -6.06 19.28 -17.39
N VAL A 292 -6.59 18.27 -16.72
CA VAL A 292 -7.87 18.37 -15.98
C VAL A 292 -7.76 19.42 -14.88
N ALA A 293 -6.65 19.42 -14.13
CA ALA A 293 -6.37 20.42 -13.10
C ALA A 293 -6.25 21.84 -13.68
N MET A 294 -5.58 22.02 -14.83
CA MET A 294 -5.49 23.30 -15.53
C MET A 294 -6.88 23.84 -15.91
N LEU A 295 -7.72 23.00 -16.47
CA LEU A 295 -9.08 23.40 -16.83
C LEU A 295 -9.94 23.76 -15.60
N ALA A 296 -9.76 23.06 -14.48
CA ALA A 296 -10.39 23.41 -13.20
C ALA A 296 -9.90 24.77 -12.66
N ILE A 297 -8.60 25.07 -12.76
CA ILE A 297 -8.03 26.37 -12.42
C ILE A 297 -8.67 27.46 -13.28
N MET A 298 -8.76 27.25 -14.61
CA MET A 298 -9.35 28.22 -15.52
C MET A 298 -10.83 28.48 -15.20
N ALA A 299 -11.57 27.46 -14.82
CA ALA A 299 -12.96 27.59 -14.38
C ALA A 299 -13.10 28.49 -13.15
N VAL A 300 -12.26 28.29 -12.14
CA VAL A 300 -12.27 29.09 -10.90
C VAL A 300 -11.79 30.54 -11.15
N CYS A 301 -10.75 30.71 -11.95
CA CYS A 301 -10.28 32.04 -12.36
C CYS A 301 -11.33 32.81 -13.15
N GLY A 302 -12.12 32.13 -14.01
CA GLY A 302 -13.26 32.71 -14.72
C GLY A 302 -14.37 33.20 -13.80
N ALA A 303 -14.51 32.64 -12.61
CA ALA A 303 -15.41 33.10 -11.55
C ALA A 303 -14.83 34.24 -10.67
N GLY A 304 -13.65 34.78 -11.04
CA GLY A 304 -13.00 35.89 -10.35
C GLY A 304 -12.26 35.51 -9.06
N GLU A 305 -11.91 34.24 -8.88
CA GLU A 305 -11.15 33.75 -7.74
C GLU A 305 -9.73 33.32 -8.12
N GLN A 306 -8.85 33.25 -7.12
CA GLN A 306 -7.46 32.85 -7.28
C GLN A 306 -7.27 31.35 -7.06
N SER A 307 -6.26 30.79 -7.72
CA SER A 307 -5.91 29.37 -7.56
C SER A 307 -4.43 29.20 -7.21
N ALA A 308 -4.12 28.26 -6.34
CA ALA A 308 -2.76 27.86 -5.98
C ALA A 308 -2.47 26.44 -6.42
N LEU A 309 -1.42 26.21 -7.21
CA LEU A 309 -0.90 24.88 -7.57
C LEU A 309 0.39 24.62 -6.83
N MET A 310 0.33 23.69 -5.88
CA MET A 310 1.46 23.28 -5.07
C MET A 310 2.07 21.99 -5.58
N VAL A 311 3.39 21.97 -5.68
CA VAL A 311 4.20 20.82 -6.13
C VAL A 311 5.40 20.62 -5.21
N PRO A 312 5.95 19.38 -5.11
CA PRO A 312 6.97 19.07 -4.11
C PRO A 312 8.35 19.68 -4.36
N THR A 313 8.71 19.98 -5.62
CA THR A 313 10.06 20.47 -5.96
C THR A 313 10.06 21.63 -6.92
N ASP A 314 11.11 22.43 -6.85
CA ASP A 314 11.32 23.61 -7.72
C ASP A 314 11.36 23.23 -9.20
N ILE A 315 11.95 22.09 -9.55
CA ILE A 315 12.00 21.58 -10.92
C ILE A 315 10.60 21.34 -11.46
N LEU A 316 9.74 20.66 -10.68
CA LEU A 316 8.35 20.41 -11.05
C LEU A 316 7.55 21.71 -11.16
N ALA A 317 7.77 22.66 -10.23
CA ALA A 317 7.11 23.95 -10.29
C ALA A 317 7.44 24.70 -11.59
N ARG A 318 8.72 24.75 -11.97
CA ARG A 318 9.20 25.35 -13.23
C ARG A 318 8.65 24.62 -14.45
N GLN A 319 8.58 23.29 -14.40
CA GLN A 319 8.03 22.47 -15.49
C GLN A 319 6.52 22.73 -15.68
N HIS A 320 5.73 22.73 -14.60
CA HIS A 320 4.31 23.08 -14.66
C HIS A 320 4.13 24.52 -15.14
N PHE A 321 4.89 25.46 -14.62
CA PHE A 321 4.84 26.84 -15.04
C PHE A 321 5.11 26.97 -16.55
N LYS A 322 6.19 26.37 -17.04
CA LYS A 322 6.55 26.41 -18.48
C LYS A 322 5.48 25.79 -19.38
N SER A 323 4.87 24.68 -18.95
CA SER A 323 3.88 23.95 -19.74
C SER A 323 2.48 24.57 -19.69
N LEU A 324 2.08 25.17 -18.57
CA LEU A 324 0.73 25.70 -18.38
C LEU A 324 0.61 27.20 -18.74
N LYS A 325 1.68 27.98 -18.56
CA LYS A 325 1.70 29.43 -18.84
C LYS A 325 1.14 29.80 -20.22
N PRO A 326 1.51 29.15 -21.35
CA PRO A 326 0.96 29.50 -22.65
C PRO A 326 -0.56 29.41 -22.74
N PHE A 327 -1.17 28.44 -22.04
CA PHE A 327 -2.62 28.27 -22.01
C PHE A 327 -3.28 29.34 -21.12
N PHE A 328 -2.68 29.67 -19.98
CA PHE A 328 -3.17 30.75 -19.11
C PHE A 328 -3.06 32.10 -19.76
N ASP A 329 -1.93 32.44 -20.38
CA ASP A 329 -1.71 33.69 -21.10
C ASP A 329 -2.73 33.87 -22.25
N ALA A 330 -3.02 32.78 -22.99
CA ALA A 330 -4.02 32.79 -24.08
C ALA A 330 -5.45 33.03 -23.58
N ALA A 331 -5.71 32.76 -22.30
CA ALA A 331 -6.99 33.00 -21.62
C ALA A 331 -7.00 34.33 -20.86
N GLY A 332 -5.93 35.13 -20.91
CA GLY A 332 -5.80 36.35 -20.10
C GLY A 332 -5.61 36.14 -18.62
N ILE A 333 -5.23 34.93 -18.19
CA ILE A 333 -5.02 34.55 -16.80
C ILE A 333 -3.55 34.80 -16.42
N ARG A 334 -3.31 35.68 -15.46
CA ARG A 334 -1.96 35.97 -14.97
C ARG A 334 -1.48 34.91 -14.03
N VAL A 335 -0.33 34.28 -14.35
CA VAL A 335 0.30 33.20 -13.56
C VAL A 335 1.70 33.58 -13.14
N HIS A 336 2.05 33.31 -11.87
CA HIS A 336 3.39 33.48 -11.32
C HIS A 336 3.97 32.18 -10.77
N LEU A 337 5.31 32.14 -10.72
CA LEU A 337 6.07 31.05 -10.12
C LEU A 337 6.68 31.53 -8.81
N LEU A 338 6.37 30.85 -7.69
CA LEU A 338 6.90 31.16 -6.36
C LEU A 338 7.59 29.94 -5.76
N VAL A 339 8.91 29.95 -5.79
CA VAL A 339 9.78 28.87 -5.29
C VAL A 339 10.80 29.41 -4.29
N GLY A 340 11.48 28.54 -3.56
CA GLY A 340 12.51 28.94 -2.59
C GLY A 340 13.62 29.79 -3.19
N ALA A 341 14.01 29.52 -4.45
CA ALA A 341 15.04 30.25 -5.19
C ALA A 341 14.53 31.54 -5.88
N THR A 342 13.28 31.97 -5.68
CA THR A 342 12.74 33.22 -6.28
C THR A 342 13.46 34.44 -5.69
N PRO A 343 14.04 35.34 -6.52
CA PRO A 343 14.73 36.53 -6.05
C PRO A 343 13.83 37.42 -5.18
N ALA A 344 14.37 38.04 -4.14
CA ALA A 344 13.59 38.82 -3.15
C ALA A 344 12.78 39.96 -3.80
N ALA A 345 13.32 40.64 -4.80
CA ALA A 345 12.62 41.69 -5.54
C ALA A 345 11.40 41.16 -6.29
N GLU A 346 11.55 40.05 -7.01
CA GLU A 346 10.47 39.37 -7.74
C GLU A 346 9.42 38.81 -6.77
N LYS A 347 9.87 38.17 -5.68
CA LYS A 347 9.00 37.68 -4.62
C LYS A 347 8.09 38.79 -4.08
N LYS A 348 8.64 39.97 -3.81
CA LYS A 348 7.86 41.12 -3.31
C LYS A 348 6.77 41.55 -4.30
N VAL A 349 7.06 41.55 -5.60
CA VAL A 349 6.07 41.87 -6.65
C VAL A 349 4.96 40.82 -6.67
N ILE A 350 5.33 39.53 -6.68
CA ILE A 350 4.36 38.41 -6.70
C ILE A 350 3.43 38.49 -5.47
N LEU A 351 3.99 38.72 -4.29
CA LEU A 351 3.20 38.82 -3.04
C LEU A 351 2.23 40.00 -3.10
N GLY A 352 2.66 41.18 -3.60
CA GLY A 352 1.79 42.32 -3.80
C GLY A 352 0.66 42.07 -4.79
N GLU A 353 0.95 41.44 -5.93
CA GLU A 353 -0.06 41.10 -6.94
C GLU A 353 -1.07 40.05 -6.45
N LEU A 354 -0.62 39.05 -5.63
CA LEU A 354 -1.51 38.08 -5.00
C LEU A 354 -2.48 38.77 -4.03
N GLN A 355 -1.96 39.63 -3.20
CA GLN A 355 -2.77 40.37 -2.21
C GLN A 355 -3.77 41.35 -2.83
N MET A 356 -3.43 41.93 -3.99
CA MET A 356 -4.30 42.82 -4.74
C MET A 356 -5.30 42.08 -5.67
N GLY A 357 -5.20 40.75 -5.78
CA GLY A 357 -6.02 39.97 -6.72
C GLY A 357 -5.64 40.10 -8.20
N LEU A 358 -4.49 40.71 -8.49
CA LEU A 358 -3.97 40.88 -9.86
C LEU A 358 -3.32 39.62 -10.42
N CYS A 359 -2.79 38.75 -9.56
CA CYS A 359 -2.31 37.42 -9.93
C CYS A 359 -3.45 36.42 -9.74
N ASN A 360 -3.87 35.75 -10.81
CA ASN A 360 -4.96 34.76 -10.78
C ASN A 360 -4.48 33.39 -10.32
N VAL A 361 -3.25 32.99 -10.71
CA VAL A 361 -2.70 31.66 -10.44
C VAL A 361 -1.28 31.79 -9.91
N VAL A 362 -0.99 31.09 -8.84
CA VAL A 362 0.39 30.90 -8.39
C VAL A 362 0.76 29.43 -8.39
N ILE A 363 1.89 29.10 -9.04
CA ILE A 363 2.49 27.78 -9.03
C ILE A 363 3.72 27.84 -8.13
N GLY A 364 3.85 26.92 -7.18
CA GLY A 364 5.00 26.98 -6.27
C GLY A 364 5.21 25.74 -5.44
N THR A 365 6.22 25.82 -4.58
CA THR A 365 6.59 24.76 -3.63
C THR A 365 6.19 25.16 -2.21
N HIS A 366 6.90 24.67 -1.19
CA HIS A 366 6.71 25.06 0.21
C HIS A 366 6.74 26.58 0.46
N ALA A 367 7.29 27.38 -0.46
CA ALA A 367 7.27 28.85 -0.39
C ALA A 367 5.83 29.39 -0.28
N LEU A 368 4.81 28.68 -0.76
CA LEU A 368 3.40 29.06 -0.66
C LEU A 368 2.87 29.03 0.79
N PHE A 369 3.52 28.30 1.71
CA PHE A 369 3.14 28.27 3.13
C PHE A 369 3.66 29.47 3.92
N SER A 370 4.61 30.24 3.35
CA SER A 370 5.18 31.40 4.05
C SER A 370 4.08 32.30 4.62
N LYS A 371 4.28 32.79 5.83
CA LYS A 371 3.34 33.69 6.50
C LYS A 371 3.06 34.96 5.69
N ASP A 372 3.99 35.34 4.84
CA ASP A 372 3.90 36.55 4.01
C ASP A 372 3.03 36.41 2.77
N VAL A 373 2.60 35.19 2.44
CA VAL A 373 1.73 34.91 1.27
C VAL A 373 0.29 35.14 1.66
N PHE A 374 -0.35 36.14 1.10
CA PHE A 374 -1.76 36.48 1.25
C PHE A 374 -2.46 36.48 -0.09
N PHE A 375 -3.66 35.92 -0.14
CA PHE A 375 -4.52 35.94 -1.33
C PHE A 375 -5.68 36.89 -1.11
N ALA A 376 -6.08 37.61 -2.14
CA ALA A 376 -7.30 38.44 -2.11
C ALA A 376 -8.56 37.57 -2.02
N LYS A 377 -8.62 36.49 -2.82
CA LYS A 377 -9.76 35.57 -2.88
C LYS A 377 -9.31 34.18 -3.36
N LEU A 378 -8.69 33.40 -2.48
CA LEU A 378 -8.26 32.03 -2.80
C LEU A 378 -9.47 31.11 -2.86
N GLY A 379 -9.77 30.59 -4.04
CA GLY A 379 -10.92 29.71 -4.28
C GLY A 379 -10.55 28.25 -4.48
N LEU A 380 -9.37 27.96 -5.02
CA LEU A 380 -8.95 26.58 -5.31
C LEU A 380 -7.49 26.34 -4.95
N VAL A 381 -7.25 25.28 -4.21
CA VAL A 381 -5.92 24.75 -3.90
C VAL A 381 -5.75 23.41 -4.61
N ILE A 382 -4.72 23.31 -5.44
CA ILE A 382 -4.33 22.04 -6.07
C ILE A 382 -3.00 21.58 -5.51
N ILE A 383 -2.92 20.29 -5.13
CA ILE A 383 -1.72 19.68 -4.56
C ILE A 383 -1.34 18.50 -5.44
N ASP A 384 -0.16 18.55 -6.06
CA ASP A 384 0.38 17.46 -6.86
C ASP A 384 1.32 16.58 -6.03
N GLU A 385 1.30 15.25 -6.27
CA GLU A 385 2.11 14.25 -5.55
C GLU A 385 1.93 14.32 -4.02
N GLN A 386 0.70 14.20 -3.56
CA GLN A 386 0.27 14.39 -2.17
C GLN A 386 1.12 13.65 -1.12
N HIS A 387 1.62 12.44 -1.43
CA HIS A 387 2.40 11.62 -0.51
C HIS A 387 3.68 12.30 0.01
N ARG A 388 4.08 13.42 -0.58
CA ARG A 388 5.23 14.23 -0.19
C ARG A 388 4.90 15.38 0.78
N PHE A 389 3.63 15.57 1.12
CA PHE A 389 3.18 16.67 1.97
C PHE A 389 2.45 16.18 3.21
N GLY A 390 2.81 16.73 4.37
CA GLY A 390 2.15 16.47 5.65
C GLY A 390 0.74 17.09 5.73
N VAL A 391 -0.09 16.56 6.63
CA VAL A 391 -1.45 17.07 6.89
C VAL A 391 -1.43 18.53 7.30
N SER A 392 -0.50 18.93 8.20
CA SER A 392 -0.34 20.30 8.69
C SER A 392 -0.01 21.31 7.58
N GLN A 393 0.73 20.89 6.55
CA GLN A 393 1.08 21.75 5.41
C GLN A 393 -0.14 22.04 4.53
N ARG A 394 -0.99 21.04 4.32
CA ARG A 394 -2.26 21.21 3.59
C ARG A 394 -3.20 22.15 4.31
N GLU A 395 -3.37 21.94 5.62
CA GLU A 395 -4.20 22.80 6.47
C GLU A 395 -3.70 24.26 6.48
N ALA A 396 -2.37 24.46 6.51
CA ALA A 396 -1.77 25.80 6.46
C ALA A 396 -2.05 26.53 5.14
N LEU A 397 -2.14 25.82 4.01
CA LEU A 397 -2.48 26.43 2.72
C LEU A 397 -3.99 26.71 2.61
N LEU A 398 -4.83 25.80 3.08
CA LEU A 398 -6.29 26.00 3.13
C LEU A 398 -6.67 27.17 4.04
N ALA A 399 -5.94 27.37 5.13
CA ALA A 399 -6.18 28.48 6.07
C ALA A 399 -5.87 29.88 5.47
N LYS A 400 -5.31 29.96 4.23
CA LYS A 400 -5.04 31.23 3.53
C LYS A 400 -6.22 31.78 2.75
N GLY A 401 -7.32 31.02 2.66
CA GLY A 401 -8.56 31.42 2.01
C GLY A 401 -9.76 31.23 2.93
N ASP A 402 -10.89 31.81 2.56
CA ASP A 402 -12.16 31.60 3.25
C ASP A 402 -12.83 30.34 2.65
N TYR A 403 -12.54 29.18 3.24
CA TYR A 403 -13.01 27.85 2.81
C TYR A 403 -12.69 27.50 1.34
N PRO A 404 -11.44 27.59 0.88
CA PRO A 404 -11.10 27.25 -0.50
C PRO A 404 -11.35 25.76 -0.76
N ASP A 405 -11.71 25.44 -2.00
CA ASP A 405 -11.81 24.05 -2.45
C ASP A 405 -10.42 23.43 -2.63
N MET A 406 -10.35 22.09 -2.54
CA MET A 406 -9.10 21.37 -2.65
C MET A 406 -9.19 20.24 -3.65
N LEU A 407 -8.25 20.21 -4.60
CA LEU A 407 -8.03 19.11 -5.53
C LEU A 407 -6.64 18.52 -5.31
N VAL A 408 -6.59 17.32 -4.83
CA VAL A 408 -5.34 16.59 -4.65
C VAL A 408 -5.10 15.67 -5.84
N MET A 409 -3.88 15.63 -6.36
CA MET A 409 -3.50 14.74 -7.45
C MET A 409 -2.53 13.66 -6.97
N SER A 410 -2.73 12.43 -7.44
CA SER A 410 -1.81 11.32 -7.20
C SER A 410 -1.51 10.56 -8.49
N ALA A 411 -0.23 10.32 -8.75
CA ALA A 411 0.23 9.49 -9.85
C ALA A 411 0.21 7.99 -9.52
N THR A 412 0.16 7.65 -8.23
CA THR A 412 -0.09 6.27 -7.81
C THR A 412 -1.59 6.08 -7.65
N PRO A 413 -2.21 5.22 -8.44
CA PRO A 413 -3.57 4.80 -8.16
C PRO A 413 -3.61 4.13 -6.79
N ILE A 414 -4.55 4.54 -5.96
CA ILE A 414 -4.80 3.94 -4.65
C ILE A 414 -6.11 3.19 -4.80
N PRO A 415 -6.22 1.93 -4.38
CA PRO A 415 -7.50 1.23 -4.36
C PRO A 415 -8.58 2.10 -3.72
N ARG A 416 -9.77 2.17 -4.35
CA ARG A 416 -10.84 3.10 -3.94
C ARG A 416 -11.19 2.99 -2.46
N SER A 417 -11.22 1.77 -1.96
CA SER A 417 -11.48 1.46 -0.54
C SER A 417 -10.43 2.10 0.39
N LEU A 418 -9.15 1.94 0.05
CA LEU A 418 -8.05 2.51 0.82
C LEU A 418 -7.99 4.04 0.68
N ALA A 419 -8.27 4.57 -0.51
CA ALA A 419 -8.34 6.02 -0.72
C ALA A 419 -9.47 6.67 0.10
N MET A 420 -10.64 6.04 0.16
CA MET A 420 -11.75 6.49 1.00
C MET A 420 -11.42 6.45 2.49
N THR A 421 -10.51 5.60 2.90
CA THR A 421 -10.09 5.42 4.29
C THR A 421 -9.01 6.40 4.70
N LEU A 422 -7.95 6.50 3.89
CA LEU A 422 -6.82 7.40 4.17
C LEU A 422 -7.21 8.89 4.06
N TYR A 423 -8.15 9.17 3.17
CA TYR A 423 -8.55 10.53 2.79
C TYR A 423 -10.03 10.80 3.00
N GLY A 424 -10.66 10.13 3.91
CA GLY A 424 -12.09 10.04 4.26
C GLY A 424 -13.02 11.20 3.92
N ASP A 425 -12.49 12.38 3.76
CA ASP A 425 -13.17 13.62 3.39
C ASP A 425 -13.09 13.95 1.90
N LEU A 426 -12.23 13.24 1.12
CA LEU A 426 -12.01 13.51 -0.30
C LEU A 426 -12.96 12.69 -1.20
N LYS A 427 -13.56 13.34 -2.18
CA LYS A 427 -14.27 12.66 -3.27
C LYS A 427 -13.25 12.05 -4.23
N VAL A 428 -13.22 10.73 -4.34
CA VAL A 428 -12.26 10.03 -5.23
C VAL A 428 -12.76 10.08 -6.68
N ILE A 429 -11.92 10.65 -7.56
CA ILE A 429 -12.13 10.76 -9.01
C ILE A 429 -10.99 10.02 -9.69
N SER A 430 -11.28 9.04 -10.53
CA SER A 430 -10.27 8.18 -11.15
C SER A 430 -10.29 8.31 -12.67
N ILE A 431 -9.11 8.57 -13.26
CA ILE A 431 -8.89 8.52 -14.71
C ILE A 431 -8.20 7.20 -15.01
N LYS A 432 -8.93 6.25 -15.60
CA LYS A 432 -8.40 4.93 -15.95
C LYS A 432 -7.80 4.86 -17.35
N GLU A 433 -8.28 5.71 -18.24
CA GLU A 433 -7.88 5.71 -19.65
C GLU A 433 -6.52 6.38 -19.84
N LYS A 434 -5.70 5.79 -20.71
CA LYS A 434 -4.46 6.42 -21.21
C LYS A 434 -4.76 7.18 -22.50
N PRO A 435 -4.16 8.37 -22.72
CA PRO A 435 -4.32 9.10 -23.99
C PRO A 435 -3.88 8.25 -25.19
N ALA A 436 -4.57 8.41 -26.31
CA ALA A 436 -4.27 7.71 -27.55
C ALA A 436 -2.83 8.00 -28.04
N GLY A 437 -2.15 6.98 -28.58
CA GLY A 437 -0.81 7.12 -29.18
C GLY A 437 0.35 6.70 -28.28
N ARG A 438 0.14 6.39 -27.00
CA ARG A 438 1.21 5.87 -26.13
C ARG A 438 1.42 4.38 -26.37
N LYS A 439 2.65 4.00 -26.73
CA LYS A 439 3.02 2.60 -26.89
C LYS A 439 3.23 1.92 -25.53
N PRO A 440 2.90 0.63 -25.39
CA PRO A 440 3.17 -0.12 -24.17
C PRO A 440 4.67 -0.23 -23.90
N ILE A 441 5.05 -0.22 -22.60
CA ILE A 441 6.44 -0.34 -22.17
C ILE A 441 6.78 -1.83 -22.03
N LYS A 442 7.71 -2.32 -22.85
CA LYS A 442 8.15 -3.72 -22.83
C LYS A 442 8.97 -3.99 -21.56
N THR A 443 8.35 -4.59 -20.54
CA THR A 443 9.04 -4.95 -19.29
C THR A 443 9.65 -6.34 -19.38
N ARG A 444 10.94 -6.47 -19.03
CA ARG A 444 11.70 -7.73 -19.10
C ARG A 444 12.45 -8.00 -17.80
N LEU A 445 12.37 -9.25 -17.34
CA LEU A 445 13.18 -9.75 -16.24
C LEU A 445 14.53 -10.22 -16.79
N VAL A 446 15.63 -9.72 -16.21
CA VAL A 446 16.99 -9.99 -16.65
C VAL A 446 17.77 -10.67 -15.53
N ASN A 447 18.25 -11.88 -15.76
CA ASN A 447 19.16 -12.59 -14.85
C ASN A 447 20.62 -12.19 -15.11
N ALA A 448 21.53 -12.55 -14.22
CA ALA A 448 22.94 -12.24 -14.32
C ALA A 448 23.56 -12.69 -15.65
N ALA A 449 23.19 -13.85 -16.16
CA ALA A 449 23.73 -14.39 -17.42
C ALA A 449 23.37 -13.52 -18.65
N LYS A 450 22.28 -12.75 -18.60
CA LYS A 450 21.86 -11.85 -19.69
C LYS A 450 22.27 -10.40 -19.48
N ARG A 451 22.95 -10.06 -18.38
CA ARG A 451 23.35 -8.68 -18.04
C ARG A 451 24.22 -8.05 -19.14
N GLU A 452 25.21 -8.81 -19.64
CA GLU A 452 26.12 -8.31 -20.69
C GLU A 452 25.37 -8.04 -22.01
N SER A 453 24.48 -8.94 -22.42
CA SER A 453 23.65 -8.74 -23.62
C SER A 453 22.71 -7.54 -23.48
N MET A 454 22.19 -7.29 -22.27
CA MET A 454 21.36 -6.12 -21.96
C MET A 454 22.20 -4.83 -22.08
N LYS A 455 23.43 -4.78 -21.52
CA LYS A 455 24.31 -3.62 -21.67
C LYS A 455 24.63 -3.31 -23.13
N GLN A 456 24.90 -4.34 -23.93
CA GLN A 456 25.11 -4.19 -25.38
C GLN A 456 23.87 -3.58 -26.07
N PHE A 457 22.68 -4.07 -25.73
CA PHE A 457 21.43 -3.53 -26.25
C PHE A 457 21.24 -2.06 -25.87
N ILE A 458 21.46 -1.70 -24.59
CA ILE A 458 21.35 -0.33 -24.09
C ILE A 458 22.33 0.60 -24.82
N CYS A 459 23.60 0.19 -24.99
CA CYS A 459 24.59 1.00 -25.69
C CYS A 459 24.22 1.22 -27.17
N LYS A 460 23.70 0.21 -27.87
CA LYS A 460 23.23 0.36 -29.24
C LYS A 460 22.05 1.30 -29.37
N GLU A 461 21.06 1.17 -28.50
CA GLU A 461 19.89 2.06 -28.48
C GLU A 461 20.28 3.49 -28.09
N ALA A 462 21.20 3.66 -27.13
CA ALA A 462 21.72 4.97 -26.74
C ALA A 462 22.53 5.64 -27.86
N ALA A 463 23.32 4.89 -28.62
CA ALA A 463 24.01 5.36 -29.81
C ALA A 463 23.02 5.77 -30.94
N GLY A 464 21.82 5.18 -30.96
CA GLY A 464 20.69 5.54 -31.82
C GLY A 464 19.91 6.78 -31.38
N GLY A 465 20.30 7.43 -30.28
CA GLY A 465 19.66 8.66 -29.75
C GLY A 465 18.63 8.44 -28.68
N ASN A 466 18.42 7.21 -28.18
CA ASN A 466 17.58 6.90 -27.03
C ASN A 466 18.35 7.18 -25.73
N LEU A 467 17.67 7.70 -24.71
CA LEU A 467 18.25 7.94 -23.38
C LEU A 467 17.86 6.85 -22.39
N CYS A 468 18.79 6.49 -21.51
CA CYS A 468 18.63 5.43 -20.52
C CYS A 468 18.70 5.97 -19.09
N TYR A 469 17.69 5.64 -18.29
CA TYR A 469 17.75 5.70 -16.83
C TYR A 469 18.22 4.36 -16.27
N TRP A 470 19.18 4.39 -15.36
CA TRP A 470 19.59 3.21 -14.59
C TRP A 470 19.42 3.50 -13.10
N ILE A 471 18.53 2.79 -12.45
CA ILE A 471 18.18 3.00 -11.04
C ILE A 471 19.00 2.07 -10.16
N ALA A 472 19.75 2.66 -9.23
CA ALA A 472 20.56 1.98 -8.20
C ALA A 472 19.84 2.02 -6.85
N SER A 473 20.06 1.02 -6.01
CA SER A 473 19.44 0.91 -4.69
C SER A 473 20.17 1.68 -3.57
N ARG A 474 21.43 2.08 -3.76
CA ARG A 474 22.29 2.79 -2.78
C ARG A 474 23.06 3.96 -3.39
N VAL A 475 23.56 4.86 -2.50
CA VAL A 475 24.33 6.06 -2.88
C VAL A 475 25.83 5.76 -3.00
N ASN A 476 26.47 5.09 -2.03
CA ASN A 476 27.93 4.84 -2.00
C ASN A 476 28.26 3.37 -1.75
N ALA A 477 29.40 2.92 -2.32
CA ALA A 477 30.11 1.70 -1.95
C ALA A 477 30.95 2.01 -0.72
N ASP A 478 30.65 1.37 0.39
CA ASP A 478 31.41 1.29 1.65
C ASP A 478 31.61 2.51 2.54
N SER A 479 31.08 2.35 3.74
CA SER A 479 31.79 2.62 4.99
C SER A 479 31.31 1.65 6.09
N SER A 480 31.72 0.40 5.99
CA SER A 480 31.65 -0.56 7.08
C SER A 480 33.07 -0.82 7.63
N THR A 481 33.72 0.19 8.22
CA THR A 481 34.75 0.05 9.25
C THR A 481 35.07 1.42 9.83
N GLY A 482 34.69 1.65 11.09
CA GLY A 482 35.09 2.85 11.82
C GLY A 482 34.11 3.22 12.92
N SER A 483 34.46 2.80 14.14
CA SER A 483 33.80 3.17 15.40
C SER A 483 33.62 4.68 15.60
N PRO A 484 32.59 5.12 16.34
CA PRO A 484 32.33 6.52 16.55
C PRO A 484 33.14 7.06 17.74
N THR A 485 33.89 8.12 17.51
CA THR A 485 34.30 9.04 18.59
C THR A 485 33.65 10.41 18.33
N GLY A 486 32.93 10.85 19.35
CA GLY A 486 32.15 12.01 19.62
C GLY A 486 32.46 13.33 18.95
N ALA A 487 31.41 14.08 18.71
CA ALA A 487 31.15 15.44 19.26
C ALA A 487 29.86 16.03 18.64
N SER A 488 29.00 16.43 19.52
CA SER A 488 27.97 17.50 19.57
C SER A 488 27.75 18.41 18.35
N GLY A 489 26.46 18.57 17.98
CA GLY A 489 25.91 19.86 17.65
C GLY A 489 25.06 19.96 16.39
N ALA A 490 23.76 20.31 16.60
CA ALA A 490 22.83 21.00 15.71
C ALA A 490 22.05 20.20 14.64
N SER A 491 20.80 19.97 15.00
CA SER A 491 19.53 19.95 14.26
C SER A 491 19.56 20.12 12.74
N ALA A 492 19.23 19.04 12.04
CA ALA A 492 18.48 19.08 10.79
C ALA A 492 17.71 17.76 10.66
N SER A 493 16.39 17.83 10.74
CA SER A 493 15.46 16.72 10.62
C SER A 493 15.41 16.21 9.17
N SER A 494 16.19 15.21 8.87
CA SER A 494 16.00 14.36 7.68
C SER A 494 15.45 13.02 8.17
N ALA A 495 14.22 12.71 7.79
CA ALA A 495 13.59 11.45 8.10
C ALA A 495 14.39 10.30 7.47
N THR A 496 15.18 9.63 8.28
CA THR A 496 15.81 8.36 7.98
C THR A 496 14.76 7.26 8.07
N LEU A 497 14.46 6.63 6.94
CA LEU A 497 13.77 5.36 6.90
C LEU A 497 14.61 4.31 7.62
N SER A 498 14.21 3.97 8.83
CA SER A 498 14.73 2.81 9.54
C SER A 498 14.17 1.54 8.90
N SER A 499 14.99 0.86 8.12
CA SER A 499 14.78 -0.53 7.73
C SER A 499 14.95 -1.41 8.95
N ALA A 500 13.90 -2.13 9.34
CA ALA A 500 13.97 -3.21 10.29
C ALA A 500 14.89 -4.30 9.74
N ASP A 501 15.87 -4.67 10.56
CA ASP A 501 16.81 -5.77 10.36
C ASP A 501 16.11 -7.10 10.11
N SER A 502 16.39 -7.70 8.96
CA SER A 502 16.51 -9.14 8.86
C SER A 502 17.85 -9.46 8.19
N ALA A 503 18.84 -9.70 9.03
CA ALA A 503 20.11 -10.24 8.61
C ALA A 503 19.90 -11.65 8.08
N THR A 504 20.12 -11.86 6.76
CA THR A 504 20.75 -13.06 6.20
C THR A 504 21.07 -12.85 4.72
N SER A 505 22.32 -13.20 4.38
CA SER A 505 22.90 -13.44 3.04
C SER A 505 23.30 -12.24 2.19
N ASP A 506 24.57 -12.12 2.12
CA ASP A 506 25.58 -11.56 1.23
C ASP A 506 25.12 -11.37 -0.22
N GLY A 507 24.51 -10.21 -0.48
CA GLY A 507 24.26 -9.62 -1.78
C GLY A 507 24.54 -8.13 -1.65
N SER A 508 25.81 -7.71 -1.74
CA SER A 508 26.24 -6.31 -1.66
C SER A 508 25.38 -5.43 -2.56
N ALA A 509 24.66 -4.46 -1.97
CA ALA A 509 23.86 -3.50 -2.73
C ALA A 509 24.79 -2.61 -3.55
N ARG A 510 24.58 -2.57 -4.87
CA ARG A 510 25.39 -1.77 -5.79
C ARG A 510 25.08 -0.29 -5.65
N SER A 511 26.15 0.50 -5.61
CA SER A 511 26.06 1.96 -5.54
C SER A 511 25.91 2.59 -6.93
N VAL A 512 25.55 3.88 -6.96
CA VAL A 512 25.54 4.68 -8.19
C VAL A 512 26.94 4.69 -8.84
N ASP A 513 28.00 4.86 -8.05
CA ASP A 513 29.36 4.93 -8.54
C ASP A 513 29.86 3.60 -9.11
N ASP A 514 29.48 2.47 -8.50
CA ASP A 514 29.82 1.14 -9.02
C ASP A 514 29.23 0.93 -10.42
N ILE A 515 27.97 1.31 -10.61
CA ILE A 515 27.26 1.15 -11.89
C ILE A 515 27.83 2.12 -12.93
N VAL A 516 28.15 3.36 -12.56
CA VAL A 516 28.80 4.35 -13.45
C VAL A 516 30.15 3.83 -13.93
N ASN A 517 31.00 3.31 -13.03
CA ASN A 517 32.32 2.78 -13.36
C ASN A 517 32.19 1.50 -14.21
N GLU A 518 31.27 0.60 -13.87
CA GLU A 518 30.97 -0.59 -14.68
C GLU A 518 30.57 -0.21 -16.12
N MET A 519 29.69 0.76 -16.29
CA MET A 519 29.23 1.19 -17.61
C MET A 519 30.30 1.94 -18.39
N ARG A 520 31.13 2.75 -17.74
CA ARG A 520 32.27 3.40 -18.42
C ARG A 520 33.27 2.38 -18.94
N SER A 521 33.69 1.43 -18.09
CA SER A 521 34.58 0.34 -18.49
C SER A 521 34.00 -0.52 -19.61
N PHE A 522 32.68 -0.78 -19.55
CA PHE A 522 31.98 -1.50 -20.61
C PHE A 522 31.97 -0.75 -21.93
N ILE A 523 31.69 0.57 -21.91
CA ILE A 523 31.71 1.45 -23.10
C ILE A 523 33.12 1.53 -23.70
N GLU A 524 34.16 1.65 -22.88
CA GLU A 524 35.55 1.63 -23.33
C GLU A 524 35.89 0.31 -24.04
N THR A 525 35.52 -0.82 -23.44
CA THR A 525 35.82 -2.15 -24.01
C THR A 525 35.01 -2.42 -25.28
N PHE A 526 33.70 -2.12 -25.27
CA PHE A 526 32.80 -2.41 -26.37
C PHE A 526 32.83 -1.34 -27.46
N GLY A 527 33.24 -0.11 -27.13
CA GLY A 527 33.37 1.04 -28.06
C GLY A 527 34.47 0.83 -29.11
N HIS A 528 35.41 -0.10 -28.91
CA HIS A 528 36.38 -0.46 -29.96
C HIS A 528 35.71 -1.10 -31.19
N THR A 529 34.49 -1.62 -31.04
CA THR A 529 33.75 -2.26 -32.13
C THR A 529 32.80 -1.31 -32.87
N ASP A 530 32.42 -0.17 -32.24
CA ASP A 530 31.51 0.82 -32.81
C ASP A 530 31.87 2.25 -32.30
N ALA A 531 32.31 3.10 -33.21
CA ALA A 531 32.72 4.47 -32.90
C ALA A 531 31.62 5.37 -32.32
N ASN A 532 30.32 5.02 -32.51
CA ASN A 532 29.22 5.75 -31.93
C ASN A 532 29.01 5.36 -30.46
N ILE A 533 29.29 4.12 -30.11
CA ILE A 533 29.22 3.65 -28.73
C ILE A 533 30.35 4.28 -27.90
N ALA A 534 31.54 4.43 -28.47
CA ALA A 534 32.69 5.08 -27.81
C ALA A 534 32.40 6.53 -27.37
N LYS A 535 31.43 7.21 -27.98
CA LYS A 535 31.05 8.60 -27.68
C LYS A 535 30.00 8.73 -26.55
N LEU A 536 29.45 7.61 -26.06
CA LEU A 536 28.40 7.65 -25.05
C LEU A 536 28.96 8.15 -23.72
N LYS A 537 28.20 9.04 -23.08
CA LYS A 537 28.51 9.59 -21.77
C LYS A 537 27.59 9.01 -20.70
N VAL A 538 28.21 8.65 -19.55
CA VAL A 538 27.54 8.14 -18.38
C VAL A 538 27.76 9.09 -17.21
N ALA A 539 26.69 9.48 -16.53
CA ALA A 539 26.76 10.29 -15.31
C ALA A 539 25.92 9.68 -14.18
N GLY A 540 26.37 9.92 -12.94
CA GLY A 540 25.66 9.52 -11.73
C GLY A 540 24.96 10.70 -11.06
N VAL A 541 23.79 10.45 -10.46
CA VAL A 541 23.03 11.43 -9.65
C VAL A 541 22.48 10.75 -8.40
N HIS A 542 22.71 11.36 -7.24
CA HIS A 542 22.23 10.85 -5.94
C HIS A 542 21.88 12.00 -4.98
N GLY A 543 21.14 11.68 -3.90
CA GLY A 543 20.58 12.68 -2.97
C GLY A 543 21.60 13.44 -2.12
N GLN A 544 22.87 13.02 -2.08
CA GLN A 544 23.95 13.72 -1.35
C GLN A 544 24.67 14.78 -2.19
N MET A 545 24.36 14.84 -3.49
CA MET A 545 24.91 15.88 -4.38
C MET A 545 24.25 17.22 -4.12
N ASP A 546 25.02 18.30 -4.37
CA ASP A 546 24.49 19.65 -4.37
C ASP A 546 23.38 19.81 -5.41
N ASP A 547 22.30 20.50 -5.05
CA ASP A 547 21.14 20.71 -5.90
C ASP A 547 21.48 21.34 -7.25
N THR A 548 22.44 22.27 -7.28
CA THR A 548 22.91 22.93 -8.51
C THR A 548 23.61 21.96 -9.46
N GLN A 549 24.48 21.12 -8.94
CA GLN A 549 25.18 20.10 -9.72
C GLN A 549 24.22 19.04 -10.26
N ARG A 550 23.28 18.60 -9.41
CA ARG A 550 22.24 17.67 -9.80
C ARG A 550 21.38 18.20 -10.94
N ASP A 551 20.94 19.45 -10.82
CA ASP A 551 20.10 20.10 -11.84
C ASP A 551 20.84 20.25 -13.18
N GLU A 552 22.13 20.54 -13.15
CA GLU A 552 22.95 20.66 -14.36
C GLU A 552 23.09 19.30 -15.08
N ILE A 553 23.39 18.22 -14.36
CA ILE A 553 23.50 16.87 -14.95
C ILE A 553 22.15 16.46 -15.57
N ILE A 554 21.03 16.74 -14.87
CA ILE A 554 19.69 16.43 -15.38
C ILE A 554 19.38 17.24 -16.66
N LYS A 555 19.79 18.50 -16.73
CA LYS A 555 19.64 19.31 -17.96
C LYS A 555 20.46 18.75 -19.11
N GLN A 556 21.72 18.39 -18.89
CA GLN A 556 22.59 17.76 -19.89
C GLN A 556 22.03 16.42 -20.38
N PHE A 557 21.45 15.62 -19.48
CA PHE A 557 20.74 14.39 -19.85
C PHE A 557 19.49 14.69 -20.70
N ALA A 558 18.70 15.67 -20.31
CA ALA A 558 17.50 16.06 -21.06
C ALA A 558 17.85 16.66 -22.44
N ALA A 559 19.00 17.30 -22.58
CA ALA A 559 19.56 17.79 -23.85
C ALA A 559 20.19 16.69 -24.73
N GLY A 560 20.35 15.45 -24.16
CA GLY A 560 21.00 14.35 -24.88
C GLY A 560 22.55 14.41 -24.92
N GLU A 561 23.15 15.29 -24.13
CA GLU A 561 24.62 15.35 -23.96
C GLU A 561 25.16 14.19 -23.11
N ILE A 562 24.34 13.68 -22.23
CA ILE A 562 24.55 12.45 -21.44
C ILE A 562 23.49 11.46 -21.90
N GLN A 563 23.88 10.23 -22.28
CA GLN A 563 22.97 9.23 -22.80
C GLN A 563 22.52 8.22 -21.74
N ILE A 564 23.33 7.97 -20.71
CA ILE A 564 23.04 7.03 -19.64
C ILE A 564 23.12 7.76 -18.29
N LEU A 565 22.01 7.87 -17.59
CA LEU A 565 21.93 8.50 -16.29
C LEU A 565 21.69 7.45 -15.21
N VAL A 566 22.70 7.22 -14.36
CA VAL A 566 22.62 6.33 -13.21
C VAL A 566 22.14 7.13 -11.99
N ALA A 567 21.08 6.70 -11.34
CA ALA A 567 20.54 7.47 -10.22
C ALA A 567 19.90 6.57 -9.15
N THR A 568 19.76 7.12 -7.95
CA THR A 568 18.88 6.56 -6.92
C THR A 568 17.42 6.96 -7.20
N THR A 569 16.51 6.66 -6.26
CA THR A 569 15.09 7.06 -6.30
C THR A 569 14.84 8.58 -6.41
N VAL A 570 15.87 9.40 -6.33
CA VAL A 570 15.77 10.86 -6.53
C VAL A 570 15.12 11.23 -7.88
N ILE A 571 15.18 10.33 -8.89
CA ILE A 571 14.51 10.51 -10.20
C ILE A 571 12.98 10.30 -10.15
N GLU A 572 12.43 9.77 -9.06
CA GLU A 572 10.96 9.75 -8.88
C GLU A 572 10.35 11.15 -9.01
N VAL A 573 11.14 12.19 -8.85
CA VAL A 573 10.70 13.58 -8.91
C VAL A 573 10.77 14.12 -10.33
N GLY A 574 9.71 13.92 -11.09
CA GLY A 574 9.05 14.80 -12.02
C GLY A 574 9.75 15.26 -13.32
N VAL A 575 11.00 14.96 -13.63
CA VAL A 575 11.62 15.45 -14.86
C VAL A 575 11.07 14.70 -16.09
N ASN A 576 10.48 15.45 -17.01
CA ASN A 576 9.96 14.90 -18.26
C ASN A 576 11.05 14.93 -19.34
N VAL A 577 11.58 13.77 -19.71
CA VAL A 577 12.57 13.62 -20.80
C VAL A 577 11.96 12.72 -21.89
N PRO A 578 11.40 13.30 -22.98
CA PRO A 578 10.71 12.52 -24.01
C PRO A 578 11.59 11.50 -24.74
N ALA A 579 12.90 11.74 -24.84
CA ALA A 579 13.86 10.84 -25.44
C ALA A 579 14.29 9.66 -24.53
N ALA A 580 13.86 9.64 -23.26
CA ALA A 580 14.16 8.55 -22.36
C ALA A 580 13.21 7.38 -22.62
N ASN A 581 13.72 6.36 -23.31
CA ASN A 581 12.98 5.16 -23.72
C ASN A 581 13.51 3.89 -23.07
N LEU A 582 14.60 3.96 -22.32
CA LEU A 582 15.24 2.83 -21.66
C LEU A 582 15.26 3.06 -20.14
N MET A 583 14.86 2.03 -19.40
CA MET A 583 14.89 2.00 -17.93
C MET A 583 15.53 0.69 -17.48
N VAL A 584 16.52 0.77 -16.61
CA VAL A 584 17.09 -0.39 -15.89
C VAL A 584 16.87 -0.17 -14.42
N ILE A 585 16.37 -1.18 -13.71
CA ILE A 585 16.20 -1.15 -12.26
C ILE A 585 17.03 -2.27 -11.66
N ASP A 586 18.07 -1.90 -10.93
CA ASP A 586 18.92 -2.84 -10.20
C ASP A 586 18.27 -3.19 -8.86
N GLN A 587 18.25 -4.47 -8.48
CA GLN A 587 17.62 -4.98 -7.27
C GLN A 587 16.14 -4.53 -7.11
N PRO A 588 15.25 -4.85 -8.06
CA PRO A 588 13.85 -4.43 -8.03
C PRO A 588 13.06 -5.00 -6.84
N ASP A 589 13.56 -6.04 -6.18
CA ASP A 589 13.01 -6.64 -4.97
C ASP A 589 12.99 -5.68 -3.78
N ARG A 590 13.88 -4.69 -3.75
CA ARG A 590 13.95 -3.66 -2.70
C ARG A 590 12.91 -2.54 -2.85
N PHE A 591 12.23 -2.48 -3.99
CA PHE A 591 11.23 -1.44 -4.28
C PHE A 591 9.81 -1.99 -4.14
N GLY A 592 8.87 -1.16 -3.73
CA GLY A 592 7.46 -1.46 -3.84
C GLY A 592 6.98 -1.52 -5.29
N LEU A 593 5.93 -2.31 -5.56
CA LEU A 593 5.39 -2.39 -6.91
C LEU A 593 4.86 -1.03 -7.41
N ALA A 594 4.24 -0.24 -6.53
CA ALA A 594 3.82 1.12 -6.83
C ALA A 594 5.00 2.02 -7.20
N GLN A 595 6.14 1.90 -6.50
CA GLN A 595 7.36 2.63 -6.78
C GLN A 595 8.00 2.19 -8.11
N LEU A 596 8.09 0.88 -8.36
CA LEU A 596 8.52 0.34 -9.66
C LEU A 596 7.65 0.86 -10.80
N HIS A 597 6.35 0.99 -10.58
CA HIS A 597 5.42 1.53 -11.57
C HIS A 597 5.66 3.02 -11.86
N GLN A 598 5.91 3.83 -10.82
CA GLN A 598 6.28 5.23 -10.99
C GLN A 598 7.58 5.39 -11.79
N LEU A 599 8.61 4.58 -11.45
CA LEU A 599 9.87 4.55 -12.19
C LEU A 599 9.65 4.14 -13.65
N ARG A 600 8.94 3.03 -13.90
CA ARG A 600 8.59 2.59 -15.26
C ARG A 600 7.86 3.67 -16.05
N GLY A 601 6.98 4.42 -15.42
CA GLY A 601 6.24 5.53 -16.04
C GLY A 601 7.10 6.74 -16.44
N ARG A 602 8.39 6.78 -16.06
CA ARG A 602 9.33 7.84 -16.47
C ARG A 602 9.83 7.68 -17.90
N VAL A 603 9.73 6.52 -18.49
CA VAL A 603 10.10 6.23 -19.88
C VAL A 603 8.86 6.05 -20.78
N GLY A 604 9.06 6.04 -22.10
CA GLY A 604 7.98 5.83 -23.06
C GLY A 604 6.97 6.97 -23.13
N ARG A 605 7.43 8.20 -23.03
CA ARG A 605 6.60 9.42 -23.19
C ARG A 605 6.58 9.95 -24.61
N GLY A 606 7.42 9.41 -25.49
CA GLY A 606 7.47 9.69 -26.92
C GLY A 606 6.74 8.63 -27.75
N ASN A 607 6.88 8.73 -29.09
CA ASN A 607 6.30 7.78 -30.05
C ASN A 607 7.18 6.53 -30.31
N GLN A 608 8.33 6.44 -29.67
CA GLN A 608 9.27 5.33 -29.83
C GLN A 608 8.91 4.16 -28.90
N GLU A 609 9.47 2.99 -29.20
CA GLU A 609 9.34 1.83 -28.29
C GLU A 609 10.14 2.07 -27.01
N ALA A 610 9.58 1.69 -25.88
CA ALA A 610 10.23 1.84 -24.58
C ALA A 610 10.42 0.47 -23.90
N TRP A 611 11.52 0.35 -23.17
CA TRP A 611 11.92 -0.86 -22.49
C TRP A 611 12.21 -0.61 -21.00
N CYS A 612 11.76 -1.54 -20.16
CA CYS A 612 12.08 -1.56 -18.73
C CYS A 612 12.70 -2.91 -18.38
N PHE A 613 13.95 -2.89 -17.92
CA PHE A 613 14.70 -4.08 -17.52
C PHE A 613 14.77 -4.16 -15.99
N LEU A 614 14.31 -5.26 -15.43
CA LEU A 614 14.35 -5.56 -14.00
C LEU A 614 15.44 -6.60 -13.75
N MET A 615 16.49 -6.23 -13.03
CA MET A 615 17.62 -7.11 -12.74
C MET A 615 17.25 -8.05 -11.58
N ILE A 616 17.09 -9.33 -11.86
CA ILE A 616 16.71 -10.33 -10.85
C ILE A 616 17.89 -10.54 -9.88
N PRO A 617 17.67 -10.50 -8.55
CA PRO A 617 18.70 -10.83 -7.57
C PRO A 617 19.10 -12.30 -7.68
N GLU A 618 20.34 -12.63 -7.25
CA GLU A 618 20.85 -13.99 -7.17
C GLU A 618 20.58 -14.60 -5.80
N GLY A 619 20.38 -15.91 -5.71
CA GLY A 619 20.24 -16.66 -4.46
C GLY A 619 18.80 -17.00 -4.08
N ASP A 620 18.59 -17.47 -2.83
CA ASP A 620 17.29 -17.98 -2.34
C ASP A 620 16.19 -16.90 -2.27
N ALA A 621 16.55 -15.62 -2.21
CA ALA A 621 15.62 -14.50 -2.31
C ALA A 621 14.96 -14.36 -3.70
N ALA A 622 15.53 -15.01 -4.73
CA ALA A 622 15.04 -14.96 -6.10
C ALA A 622 13.64 -15.61 -6.25
N GLU A 623 13.36 -16.72 -5.58
CA GLU A 623 12.10 -17.46 -5.78
C GLU A 623 10.87 -16.69 -5.29
N THR A 624 10.92 -16.07 -4.13
CA THR A 624 9.82 -15.28 -3.56
C THR A 624 9.61 -13.95 -4.29
N SER A 625 10.69 -13.35 -4.76
CA SER A 625 10.65 -12.08 -5.52
C SER A 625 10.19 -12.29 -6.96
N MET A 626 10.48 -13.45 -7.57
CA MET A 626 10.17 -13.76 -8.98
C MET A 626 8.68 -13.74 -9.28
N GLU A 627 7.84 -14.29 -8.41
CA GLU A 627 6.39 -14.29 -8.62
C GLU A 627 5.84 -12.86 -8.67
N ARG A 628 6.23 -12.03 -7.70
CA ARG A 628 5.85 -10.62 -7.61
C ARG A 628 6.32 -9.80 -8.81
N LEU A 629 7.58 -9.95 -9.20
CA LEU A 629 8.16 -9.24 -10.34
C LEU A 629 7.59 -9.72 -11.68
N SER A 630 7.24 -10.99 -11.81
CA SER A 630 6.58 -11.54 -12.98
C SER A 630 5.16 -10.99 -13.14
N GLN A 631 4.40 -10.89 -12.06
CA GLN A 631 3.08 -10.27 -12.05
C GLN A 631 3.18 -8.78 -12.44
N PHE A 632 4.15 -8.04 -11.90
CA PHE A 632 4.42 -6.66 -12.28
C PHE A 632 4.77 -6.50 -13.77
N ALA A 633 5.59 -7.42 -14.32
CA ALA A 633 5.98 -7.37 -15.73
C ALA A 633 4.83 -7.71 -16.69
N ALA A 634 3.82 -8.45 -16.22
CA ALA A 634 2.67 -8.88 -17.01
C ALA A 634 1.60 -7.80 -17.17
N THR A 635 1.53 -6.81 -16.26
CA THR A 635 0.52 -5.75 -16.30
C THR A 635 1.14 -4.36 -16.42
N GLU A 636 0.43 -3.47 -17.14
CA GLU A 636 0.74 -2.04 -17.22
C GLU A 636 -0.29 -1.17 -16.50
N ASP A 637 -1.36 -1.78 -15.99
CA ASP A 637 -2.40 -1.04 -15.27
C ASP A 637 -1.93 -0.69 -13.86
N GLY A 638 -1.79 0.61 -13.58
CA GLY A 638 -1.38 1.12 -12.27
C GLY A 638 -2.35 0.76 -11.15
N PHE A 639 -3.65 0.56 -11.43
CA PHE A 639 -4.63 0.14 -10.43
C PHE A 639 -4.42 -1.33 -10.05
N GLU A 640 -4.21 -2.21 -11.04
CA GLU A 640 -3.88 -3.62 -10.78
C GLU A 640 -2.57 -3.76 -9.99
N ILE A 641 -1.55 -2.96 -10.35
CA ILE A 641 -0.27 -2.95 -9.65
C ILE A 641 -0.43 -2.49 -8.19
N ALA A 642 -1.25 -1.48 -7.94
CA ALA A 642 -1.52 -1.02 -6.58
C ALA A 642 -2.26 -2.09 -5.75
N GLU A 643 -3.18 -2.83 -6.34
CA GLU A 643 -3.83 -3.97 -5.70
C GLU A 643 -2.85 -5.12 -5.42
N LEU A 644 -1.94 -5.41 -6.37
CA LEU A 644 -0.89 -6.41 -6.18
C LEU A 644 0.10 -6.01 -5.07
N ASP A 645 0.51 -4.73 -5.03
CA ASP A 645 1.41 -4.21 -3.98
C ASP A 645 0.75 -4.33 -2.59
N LEU A 646 -0.53 -4.00 -2.51
CA LEU A 646 -1.33 -4.15 -1.29
C LEU A 646 -1.40 -5.63 -0.85
N LYS A 647 -1.66 -6.56 -1.79
CA LYS A 647 -1.73 -8.00 -1.51
C LYS A 647 -0.41 -8.59 -1.02
N THR A 648 0.72 -8.10 -1.52
CA THR A 648 2.05 -8.66 -1.20
C THR A 648 2.65 -8.09 0.07
N ARG A 649 2.40 -6.83 0.39
CA ARG A 649 2.99 -6.16 1.57
C ARG A 649 2.15 -6.27 2.83
N GLY A 650 0.85 -6.57 2.71
CA GLY A 650 -0.10 -6.40 3.80
C GLY A 650 -0.36 -4.91 4.10
N ALA A 651 -1.48 -4.62 4.75
CA ALA A 651 -1.87 -3.24 5.07
C ALA A 651 -0.98 -2.55 6.12
N GLY A 652 -0.22 -3.31 6.91
CA GLY A 652 0.62 -2.80 8.00
C GLY A 652 1.83 -1.98 7.55
N ASN A 653 2.32 -2.16 6.31
CA ASN A 653 3.49 -1.45 5.79
C ASN A 653 3.15 -0.22 4.92
N LEU A 654 1.88 0.07 4.68
CA LEU A 654 1.45 1.32 4.02
C LEU A 654 1.55 2.53 4.94
N GLU A 655 1.76 2.30 6.21
CA GLU A 655 1.85 3.30 7.27
C GLU A 655 3.28 3.72 7.61
N GLY A 656 4.19 3.72 6.66
CA GLY A 656 5.54 4.28 6.86
C GLY A 656 5.59 5.76 7.29
N ASN A 657 4.53 6.23 8.00
CA ASN A 657 4.49 7.53 8.66
C ASN A 657 3.70 7.44 9.96
N GLU A 658 4.39 7.58 11.06
CA GLU A 658 3.89 7.90 12.41
C GLU A 658 3.05 9.20 12.49
N GLN A 659 2.54 9.72 11.37
CA GLN A 659 1.94 11.06 11.28
C GLN A 659 0.42 11.15 11.47
N SER A 660 -0.28 10.06 11.56
CA SER A 660 -1.71 10.11 11.92
C SER A 660 -2.02 8.88 12.72
N GLY A 661 -2.29 8.97 14.01
CA GLY A 661 -2.70 7.88 14.88
C GLY A 661 -3.51 6.80 14.15
N ALA A 662 -2.81 5.94 13.43
CA ALA A 662 -3.34 4.99 12.48
C ALA A 662 -4.20 3.98 13.24
N TRP A 663 -5.37 3.68 12.69
CA TRP A 663 -6.26 2.67 13.23
C TRP A 663 -5.68 1.30 12.92
N VAL A 664 -5.21 0.61 13.93
CA VAL A 664 -4.79 -0.79 13.81
C VAL A 664 -6.03 -1.65 14.00
N PHE A 665 -6.45 -2.34 12.94
CA PHE A 665 -7.56 -3.28 13.00
C PHE A 665 -7.02 -4.67 13.31
N ARG A 666 -7.73 -5.37 14.17
CA ARG A 666 -7.34 -6.70 14.65
C ARG A 666 -7.82 -7.82 13.71
N TRP A 667 -9.00 -7.66 13.13
CA TRP A 667 -9.68 -8.68 12.32
C TRP A 667 -10.00 -8.22 10.92
N PHE A 668 -10.21 -6.90 10.75
CA PHE A 668 -10.51 -6.31 9.47
C PHE A 668 -9.24 -6.26 8.62
N ASP A 669 -9.34 -6.80 7.39
CA ASP A 669 -8.25 -6.81 6.41
C ASP A 669 -8.59 -5.90 5.24
N TRP A 670 -7.76 -4.89 5.03
CA TRP A 670 -7.94 -3.91 3.95
C TRP A 670 -7.99 -4.52 2.55
N ILE A 671 -7.42 -5.69 2.37
CA ILE A 671 -7.29 -6.39 1.09
C ILE A 671 -8.48 -7.29 0.83
N HIS A 672 -8.78 -8.13 1.82
CA HIS A 672 -9.79 -9.19 1.66
C HIS A 672 -11.21 -8.72 2.01
N ASP A 673 -11.34 -7.61 2.75
CA ASP A 673 -12.63 -7.13 3.27
C ASP A 673 -13.09 -5.81 2.62
N GLN A 674 -12.61 -5.48 1.42
CA GLN A 674 -12.93 -4.21 0.72
C GLN A 674 -14.44 -3.95 0.60
N GLU A 675 -15.22 -4.98 0.36
CA GLU A 675 -16.67 -4.88 0.25
C GLU A 675 -17.34 -4.44 1.56
N LEU A 676 -16.78 -4.86 2.71
CA LEU A 676 -17.29 -4.48 4.03
C LEU A 676 -17.14 -2.99 4.31
N ILE A 677 -16.16 -2.30 3.69
CA ILE A 677 -15.96 -0.85 3.86
C ILE A 677 -17.18 -0.10 3.34
N SER A 678 -17.57 -0.36 2.09
CA SER A 678 -18.74 0.32 1.47
C SER A 678 -20.00 0.06 2.25
N GLN A 679 -20.24 -1.20 2.64
CA GLN A 679 -21.40 -1.59 3.44
C GLN A 679 -21.41 -0.95 4.83
N THR A 680 -20.23 -0.80 5.47
CA THR A 680 -20.13 -0.17 6.80
C THR A 680 -20.28 1.34 6.73
N LEU A 681 -19.78 1.98 5.66
CA LEU A 681 -19.99 3.41 5.42
C LEU A 681 -21.48 3.74 5.21
N GLU A 682 -22.18 2.96 4.40
CA GLU A 682 -23.62 3.13 4.22
C GLU A 682 -24.38 3.00 5.55
N ARG A 683 -24.04 1.99 6.36
CA ARG A 683 -24.61 1.84 7.71
C ARG A 683 -24.30 3.04 8.61
N ALA A 684 -23.06 3.53 8.60
CA ALA A 684 -22.66 4.70 9.37
C ALA A 684 -23.46 5.95 8.95
N GLU A 685 -23.69 6.15 7.64
CA GLU A 685 -24.52 7.24 7.15
C GLU A 685 -25.98 7.10 7.60
N HIS A 686 -26.53 5.90 7.57
CA HIS A 686 -27.89 5.62 8.05
C HIS A 686 -28.02 5.89 9.55
N ILE A 687 -27.07 5.40 10.37
CA ILE A 687 -27.06 5.61 11.82
C ILE A 687 -27.05 7.09 12.18
N LEU A 688 -26.26 7.90 11.48
CA LEU A 688 -26.17 9.34 11.75
C LEU A 688 -27.37 10.13 11.22
N LYS A 689 -27.97 9.72 10.11
CA LYS A 689 -29.18 10.36 9.54
C LYS A 689 -30.44 9.98 10.31
N ASP A 690 -30.56 8.73 10.75
CA ASP A 690 -31.72 8.19 11.45
C ASP A 690 -31.62 8.40 12.97
N GLY A 691 -31.17 9.59 13.36
CA GLY A 691 -30.98 9.95 14.77
C GLY A 691 -32.24 9.84 15.64
N SER A 692 -33.42 9.70 15.02
CA SER A 692 -34.70 9.46 15.73
C SER A 692 -34.85 8.02 16.22
N ALA A 693 -34.10 7.06 15.68
CA ALA A 693 -34.10 5.65 16.09
C ALA A 693 -33.50 5.44 17.50
N PHE A 694 -32.74 6.40 18.00
CA PHE A 694 -32.04 6.32 19.28
C PHE A 694 -32.53 7.39 20.23
N ASN A 695 -32.77 7.03 21.51
CA ASN A 695 -32.99 8.01 22.57
C ASN A 695 -31.69 8.75 22.92
N GLU A 696 -31.75 9.87 23.63
CA GLU A 696 -30.58 10.71 23.92
C GLU A 696 -29.48 9.93 24.68
N THR A 697 -29.85 9.09 25.64
CA THR A 697 -28.89 8.25 26.38
C THR A 697 -28.17 7.25 25.47
N ALA A 698 -28.86 6.65 24.48
CA ALA A 698 -28.24 5.77 23.50
C ALA A 698 -27.29 6.53 22.57
N LYS A 699 -27.67 7.74 22.14
CA LYS A 699 -26.82 8.62 21.32
C LYS A 699 -25.53 8.96 22.05
N GLU A 700 -25.62 9.33 23.33
CA GLU A 700 -24.43 9.64 24.15
C GLU A 700 -23.51 8.41 24.29
N LYS A 701 -24.04 7.23 24.55
CA LYS A 701 -23.27 5.97 24.62
C LYS A 701 -22.59 5.63 23.30
N ILE A 702 -23.33 5.73 22.18
CA ILE A 702 -22.81 5.47 20.85
C ILE A 702 -21.71 6.49 20.52
N GLN A 703 -21.91 7.78 20.85
CA GLN A 703 -20.94 8.83 20.65
C GLN A 703 -19.68 8.62 21.48
N ALA A 704 -19.81 8.25 22.75
CA ALA A 704 -18.69 7.92 23.62
C ALA A 704 -17.90 6.74 23.06
N TRP A 705 -18.59 5.66 22.67
CA TRP A 705 -17.96 4.46 22.12
C TRP A 705 -17.15 4.73 20.84
N TYR A 706 -17.69 5.44 19.86
CA TYR A 706 -16.92 5.68 18.63
C TYR A 706 -15.89 6.81 18.77
N ASN A 707 -15.96 7.65 19.81
CA ASN A 707 -14.94 8.66 20.08
C ASN A 707 -13.73 8.09 20.86
N GLU A 708 -13.87 6.99 21.55
CA GLU A 708 -12.73 6.31 22.15
C GLU A 708 -11.79 5.79 21.05
N LYS A 709 -10.51 6.17 21.14
CA LYS A 709 -9.50 5.55 20.29
C LYS A 709 -9.40 4.08 20.68
N PRO A 710 -9.35 3.13 19.71
CA PRO A 710 -8.95 1.77 20.05
C PRO A 710 -7.61 1.88 20.79
N SER A 711 -7.52 1.32 21.98
CA SER A 711 -6.24 1.24 22.68
C SER A 711 -5.30 0.42 21.79
N ALA A 712 -4.38 1.07 21.11
CA ALA A 712 -3.20 0.40 20.60
C ALA A 712 -2.51 -0.15 21.85
N ASN A 713 -2.40 -1.47 21.97
CA ASN A 713 -1.46 -2.04 22.90
C ASN A 713 -0.10 -1.48 22.51
N GLU A 714 0.52 -0.72 23.42
CA GLU A 714 1.83 -0.08 23.22
C GLU A 714 2.97 -1.10 23.08
N ASP A 715 2.68 -2.38 23.14
CA ASP A 715 3.65 -3.44 22.95
C ASP A 715 3.34 -4.18 21.64
N GLY A 716 4.01 -3.75 20.57
CA GLY A 716 4.04 -4.45 19.31
C GLY A 716 4.57 -5.86 19.48
N VAL A 717 3.73 -6.84 19.19
CA VAL A 717 4.17 -8.21 18.95
C VAL A 717 4.11 -8.45 17.45
N HIS A 718 5.30 -8.49 16.87
CA HIS A 718 5.57 -8.95 15.50
C HIS A 718 5.36 -10.46 15.36
#